data_6790352c70e0bb412f09adb75f106778
#
_entry.id   6790352c70e0bb412f09adb75f106778
#
_cell.length_a   1.000
_cell.length_b   1.000
_cell.length_c   1.000
_cell.angle_alpha   90.00
_cell.angle_beta   90.00
_cell.angle_gamma   90.00
#
_symmetry.space_group_name_H-M   'P 1'
#
loop_
_entity.id
_entity.type
_entity.pdbx_description
1 polymer ?
#
loop_
_entity_poly.entity_id
_entity_poly.type
_entity_poly.pdbx_seq_one_letter_code
_entity_poly.pdbx_strand_id
1 'polypeptide(L)'
;MSLSSVRQYLQLLQEKDNELKVIGLEKLVSVVETNWAEIADHLGDIENLYEDESFPKRQLAYYLASKVYFNLEEYEDALDLALESQEYFQVDENTQFVEVLVNTCINKYITHRQSDQTTKLNPKYESIVERMFAKCQRDQDYKSGLGIAVESRRTDKINEILSQSEESKRGELVNYLYDVCIKSLNSRNYRIEIMQLLISFYKEKLASQGLLPHEYINLSLSYHTLGKYEECSQLIDDLLAKNIPLAYQVATEISETQNYSFIKKVIQALPIEESNSEKRKTVIDILDGRTQREINQKVLEHLNKSDPLYIKQIHSAVDSKKSVAHTALILCNSILNAGTGNDQFVKDNIDWAQKSQLWARFASLASLGMIHSGKPEQAKQIFASHLPKGQAGGNTGGAPNYYSNGGALYGIGIMHSGTRDPETIRYLTDIIKDPQQNKQEPILHGACLGLGLAGLASEDETLFEVLKNVLMNDSAVTGESAALAIGLIMAGTNNENAITELLKFGSETQHEKIIRATGLALALVSFGQEENADGVIESLLTDKDFILRYGGVLTVGLAYVGTSNNKAIRKLLHYAVDDVADDVRRAAVIALGFVMFNQYEQMPKIMNLLAMSYSPHVRYGTAIALGIACAGTGYQEALNMIEPMLTDTTDFVRQGAMIGTALILQQANQNSEPKLEKFKKTLQSVYSKKHEDILCKMGAILSSGIIEAGGRNQVVRLASQQGFPKLASCVGMVIFTNFWYWFPYVNFINLSFAPSALIGIDQTLRIPTDFSFKINTKKSTYDYPEPIKQDDNKDKKEFEKVTLSTTNKAKARAAVKIDAKDSKMEEEVAGTSQAENKEKAEEKTEEKEPNSYIQTNPGRVLEKQKKYVEFIENHRYQPIIKERKFGIVFLNDTQNSDDASYLGVAKKQAEQKSEMVPEQAVGDQNDDIAPPEDFVYDENQQLLN
;
A
#
# COMPACT_ATOMS: atom_id res chain seq x y z
N MET A 1 22.50 -51.87 19.85
CA MET A 1 23.29 -52.91 19.22
C MET A 1 24.75 -52.48 19.11
N SER A 2 25.76 -53.39 19.27
CA SER A 2 27.15 -52.97 19.25
C SER A 2 27.62 -52.78 17.82
N LEU A 3 28.55 -51.85 17.61
CA LEU A 3 29.28 -51.58 16.32
C LEU A 3 29.76 -52.86 15.61
N SER A 4 30.02 -53.96 16.37
CA SER A 4 30.47 -55.26 15.84
C SER A 4 29.40 -55.98 15.00
N SER A 5 28.10 -55.72 15.21
CA SER A 5 27.00 -56.40 14.49
C SER A 5 26.73 -55.83 13.09
N VAL A 6 26.91 -54.51 12.86
CA VAL A 6 26.71 -53.89 11.55
C VAL A 6 27.80 -54.34 10.57
N ARG A 7 29.07 -54.41 11.02
CA ARG A 7 30.19 -54.91 10.18
C ARG A 7 29.99 -56.34 9.76
N GLN A 8 29.44 -57.21 10.62
CA GLN A 8 29.12 -58.59 10.25
C GLN A 8 28.06 -58.66 9.16
N TYR A 9 27.04 -57.80 9.22
CA TYR A 9 26.01 -57.77 8.17
C TYR A 9 26.54 -57.21 6.85
N LEU A 10 27.47 -56.23 6.87
CA LEU A 10 28.15 -55.70 5.70
C LEU A 10 29.05 -56.76 5.04
N GLN A 11 29.76 -57.62 5.84
CA GLN A 11 30.54 -58.73 5.33
C GLN A 11 29.69 -59.79 4.59
N LEU A 12 28.42 -59.99 5.00
CA LEU A 12 27.51 -60.90 4.30
C LEU A 12 27.16 -60.42 2.89
N LEU A 13 27.26 -59.11 2.60
CA LEU A 13 27.00 -58.58 1.26
C LEU A 13 28.11 -58.94 0.27
N GLN A 14 29.34 -59.25 0.77
CA GLN A 14 30.50 -59.62 -0.05
C GLN A 14 30.64 -61.14 -0.30
N GLU A 15 29.76 -61.96 0.31
CA GLU A 15 29.75 -63.42 0.11
C GLU A 15 29.23 -63.77 -1.31
N LYS A 16 29.54 -64.98 -1.75
CA LYS A 16 29.12 -65.45 -3.09
C LYS A 16 27.67 -65.98 -3.16
N ASP A 17 27.11 -66.29 -1.99
CA ASP A 17 25.79 -66.87 -1.87
C ASP A 17 24.71 -65.78 -1.77
N ASN A 18 23.77 -65.82 -2.69
CA ASN A 18 22.68 -64.84 -2.76
C ASN A 18 21.74 -64.88 -1.54
N GLU A 19 21.54 -66.05 -0.92
CA GLU A 19 20.70 -66.16 0.28
C GLU A 19 21.34 -65.42 1.48
N LEU A 20 22.66 -65.52 1.63
CA LEU A 20 23.39 -64.84 2.69
C LEU A 20 23.34 -63.31 2.49
N LYS A 21 23.46 -62.84 1.23
CA LYS A 21 23.31 -61.39 0.89
C LYS A 21 21.93 -60.88 1.23
N VAL A 22 20.89 -61.62 0.95
CA VAL A 22 19.48 -61.26 1.28
C VAL A 22 19.31 -61.13 2.79
N ILE A 23 19.82 -62.06 3.57
CA ILE A 23 19.75 -62.00 5.06
C ILE A 23 20.52 -60.75 5.56
N GLY A 24 21.69 -60.47 4.97
CA GLY A 24 22.47 -59.27 5.25
C GLY A 24 21.69 -57.98 5.03
N LEU A 25 20.99 -57.84 3.85
CA LEU A 25 20.16 -56.70 3.52
C LEU A 25 18.99 -56.54 4.49
N GLU A 26 18.26 -57.62 4.81
CA GLU A 26 17.11 -57.56 5.76
C GLU A 26 17.54 -57.07 7.15
N LYS A 27 18.70 -57.48 7.60
CA LYS A 27 19.27 -57.03 8.89
C LYS A 27 19.75 -55.58 8.84
N LEU A 28 20.37 -55.15 7.73
CA LEU A 28 20.80 -53.76 7.52
C LEU A 28 19.61 -52.83 7.47
N VAL A 29 18.49 -53.15 6.80
CA VAL A 29 17.28 -52.39 6.80
C VAL A 29 16.73 -52.16 8.21
N SER A 30 16.86 -53.16 9.12
CA SER A 30 16.36 -53.02 10.50
C SER A 30 17.23 -52.11 11.37
N VAL A 31 18.47 -51.82 11.00
CA VAL A 31 19.42 -51.01 11.79
C VAL A 31 19.83 -49.70 11.10
N VAL A 32 19.39 -49.46 9.87
CA VAL A 32 19.80 -48.28 9.06
C VAL A 32 19.48 -46.92 9.74
N GLU A 33 18.39 -46.87 10.48
CA GLU A 33 17.98 -45.61 11.15
C GLU A 33 18.98 -45.14 12.23
N THR A 34 19.69 -46.07 12.85
CA THR A 34 20.67 -45.77 13.90
C THR A 34 22.11 -45.79 13.42
N ASN A 35 22.44 -46.55 12.36
CA ASN A 35 23.80 -46.81 11.92
C ASN A 35 24.03 -46.50 10.44
N TRP A 36 23.28 -45.60 9.87
CA TRP A 36 23.34 -45.23 8.47
C TRP A 36 24.75 -44.78 8.01
N ALA A 37 25.50 -44.09 8.87
CA ALA A 37 26.85 -43.58 8.54
C ALA A 37 27.85 -44.70 8.25
N GLU A 38 27.81 -45.84 8.99
CA GLU A 38 28.68 -47.00 8.69
C GLU A 38 28.24 -47.72 7.40
N ILE A 39 26.93 -47.71 7.09
CA ILE A 39 26.41 -48.33 5.88
C ILE A 39 26.72 -47.45 4.67
N ALA A 40 26.76 -46.14 4.83
CA ALA A 40 27.10 -45.20 3.75
C ALA A 40 28.53 -45.43 3.20
N ASP A 41 29.51 -45.83 4.05
CA ASP A 41 30.87 -46.16 3.60
C ASP A 41 30.92 -47.36 2.65
N HIS A 42 29.88 -48.21 2.64
CA HIS A 42 29.73 -49.42 1.81
C HIS A 42 28.61 -49.33 0.78
N LEU A 43 28.21 -48.07 0.43
CA LEU A 43 27.12 -47.83 -0.52
C LEU A 43 27.37 -48.51 -1.87
N GLY A 44 28.62 -48.49 -2.36
CA GLY A 44 29.01 -49.15 -3.61
C GLY A 44 28.75 -50.66 -3.66
N ASP A 45 28.84 -51.36 -2.51
CA ASP A 45 28.48 -52.79 -2.44
C ASP A 45 26.98 -52.99 -2.59
N ILE A 46 26.15 -52.06 -2.06
CA ILE A 46 24.69 -52.08 -2.17
C ILE A 46 24.25 -51.69 -3.60
N GLU A 47 24.95 -50.73 -4.22
CA GLU A 47 24.71 -50.29 -5.60
C GLU A 47 24.94 -51.45 -6.58
N ASN A 48 26.01 -52.19 -6.44
CA ASN A 48 26.30 -53.40 -7.26
C ASN A 48 25.14 -54.43 -7.15
N LEU A 49 24.48 -54.55 -5.99
CA LEU A 49 23.39 -55.52 -5.78
C LEU A 49 22.08 -55.08 -6.43
N TYR A 50 21.76 -53.80 -6.48
CA TYR A 50 20.57 -53.35 -7.15
C TYR A 50 20.78 -53.20 -8.68
N GLU A 51 22.01 -53.03 -9.14
CA GLU A 51 22.35 -53.04 -10.56
C GLU A 51 22.34 -54.45 -11.17
N ASP A 52 22.63 -55.50 -10.38
CA ASP A 52 22.61 -56.90 -10.84
C ASP A 52 21.17 -57.38 -11.10
N GLU A 53 20.80 -57.51 -12.37
CA GLU A 53 19.49 -58.00 -12.78
C GLU A 53 19.18 -59.43 -12.31
N SER A 54 20.20 -60.22 -11.97
CA SER A 54 20.04 -61.62 -11.51
C SER A 54 19.75 -61.74 -10.02
N PHE A 55 19.87 -60.65 -9.25
CA PHE A 55 19.72 -60.67 -7.78
C PHE A 55 18.25 -60.78 -7.36
N PRO A 56 17.87 -61.78 -6.53
CA PRO A 56 16.46 -62.12 -6.29
C PRO A 56 15.67 -61.06 -5.45
N LYS A 57 16.36 -60.24 -4.61
CA LYS A 57 15.73 -59.18 -3.82
C LYS A 57 16.32 -57.80 -4.10
N ARG A 58 16.44 -57.48 -5.38
CA ARG A 58 16.94 -56.22 -5.87
C ARG A 58 16.16 -55.02 -5.29
N GLN A 59 14.86 -55.14 -5.12
CA GLN A 59 13.99 -54.10 -4.56
C GLN A 59 14.33 -53.73 -3.13
N LEU A 60 14.78 -54.71 -2.32
CA LEU A 60 15.22 -54.45 -0.95
C LEU A 60 16.56 -53.69 -0.89
N ALA A 61 17.46 -53.92 -1.86
CA ALA A 61 18.70 -53.17 -1.98
C ALA A 61 18.39 -51.69 -2.35
N TYR A 62 17.48 -51.44 -3.30
CA TYR A 62 17.01 -50.12 -3.59
C TYR A 62 16.42 -49.39 -2.37
N TYR A 63 15.62 -50.12 -1.57
CA TYR A 63 15.01 -49.54 -0.34
C TYR A 63 16.06 -49.18 0.70
N LEU A 64 17.06 -50.05 0.92
CA LEU A 64 18.15 -49.75 1.83
C LEU A 64 19.00 -48.58 1.36
N ALA A 65 19.37 -48.52 0.09
CA ALA A 65 20.12 -47.40 -0.50
C ALA A 65 19.32 -46.10 -0.36
N SER A 66 18.02 -46.12 -0.66
CA SER A 66 17.17 -44.95 -0.50
C SER A 66 17.14 -44.41 0.94
N LYS A 67 17.11 -45.28 1.96
CA LYS A 67 17.20 -44.84 3.37
C LYS A 67 18.56 -44.25 3.72
N VAL A 68 19.63 -44.72 3.11
CA VAL A 68 20.98 -44.16 3.33
C VAL A 68 21.08 -42.78 2.68
N TYR A 69 20.68 -42.62 1.41
CA TYR A 69 20.66 -41.34 0.72
C TYR A 69 19.76 -40.32 1.42
N PHE A 70 18.63 -40.78 2.00
CA PHE A 70 17.78 -39.92 2.81
C PHE A 70 18.51 -39.33 4.01
N ASN A 71 19.31 -40.15 4.73
CA ASN A 71 20.09 -39.69 5.87
C ASN A 71 21.32 -38.84 5.44
N LEU A 72 21.77 -38.94 4.20
CA LEU A 72 22.77 -38.08 3.58
C LEU A 72 22.18 -36.73 3.13
N GLU A 73 20.86 -36.51 3.30
CA GLU A 73 20.11 -35.35 2.84
C GLU A 73 20.03 -35.19 1.32
N GLU A 74 20.39 -36.25 0.56
CA GLU A 74 20.23 -36.31 -0.90
C GLU A 74 18.84 -36.86 -1.26
N TYR A 75 17.80 -36.05 -1.01
CA TYR A 75 16.39 -36.48 -1.12
C TYR A 75 15.95 -36.82 -2.54
N GLU A 76 16.58 -36.27 -3.57
CA GLU A 76 16.24 -36.52 -4.95
C GLU A 76 16.64 -37.92 -5.37
N ASP A 77 17.87 -38.32 -5.07
CA ASP A 77 18.37 -39.65 -5.36
C ASP A 77 17.69 -40.71 -4.47
N ALA A 78 17.47 -40.34 -3.20
CA ALA A 78 16.70 -41.19 -2.28
C ALA A 78 15.29 -41.48 -2.82
N LEU A 79 14.60 -40.51 -3.44
CA LEU A 79 13.28 -40.67 -4.03
C LEU A 79 13.32 -41.60 -5.25
N ASP A 80 14.27 -41.39 -6.15
CA ASP A 80 14.40 -42.21 -7.36
C ASP A 80 14.65 -43.68 -7.04
N LEU A 81 15.48 -43.98 -6.04
CA LEU A 81 15.71 -45.32 -5.52
C LEU A 81 14.49 -45.90 -4.77
N ALA A 82 13.80 -45.07 -3.99
CA ALA A 82 12.54 -45.48 -3.31
C ALA A 82 11.48 -45.92 -4.31
N LEU A 83 11.38 -45.24 -5.45
CA LEU A 83 10.43 -45.60 -6.51
C LEU A 83 10.76 -46.92 -7.22
N GLU A 84 12.01 -47.30 -7.24
CA GLU A 84 12.42 -48.62 -7.78
C GLU A 84 12.22 -49.77 -6.77
N SER A 85 12.10 -49.47 -5.46
CA SER A 85 11.88 -50.48 -4.41
C SER A 85 10.43 -51.04 -4.39
N GLN A 86 9.49 -50.48 -5.15
CA GLN A 86 8.11 -50.95 -5.36
C GLN A 86 7.34 -51.26 -4.08
N GLU A 87 7.33 -52.54 -3.65
CA GLU A 87 6.52 -53.01 -2.51
C GLU A 87 7.00 -52.54 -1.15
N TYR A 88 8.27 -52.16 -1.03
CA TYR A 88 8.87 -51.72 0.24
C TYR A 88 8.59 -50.24 0.52
N PHE A 89 8.29 -49.42 -0.47
CA PHE A 89 7.93 -48.01 -0.29
C PHE A 89 6.42 -47.87 -0.21
N GLN A 90 5.87 -47.79 1.01
CA GLN A 90 4.45 -47.62 1.25
C GLN A 90 4.12 -46.17 1.59
N VAL A 91 3.36 -45.51 0.74
CA VAL A 91 2.99 -44.07 0.89
C VAL A 91 2.06 -43.81 2.07
N ASP A 92 1.39 -44.85 2.57
CA ASP A 92 0.44 -44.76 3.70
C ASP A 92 1.12 -44.81 5.09
N GLU A 93 2.43 -45.13 5.16
CA GLU A 93 3.18 -45.11 6.41
C GLU A 93 3.44 -43.68 6.90
N ASN A 94 3.17 -43.40 8.18
CA ASN A 94 3.44 -42.13 8.82
C ASN A 94 4.86 -42.09 9.40
N THR A 95 5.90 -42.24 8.56
CA THR A 95 7.30 -42.12 8.94
C THR A 95 7.89 -40.83 8.33
N GLN A 96 8.84 -40.20 9.03
CA GLN A 96 9.51 -38.99 8.51
C GLN A 96 10.12 -39.24 7.13
N PHE A 97 10.67 -40.41 6.89
CA PHE A 97 11.25 -40.84 5.61
C PHE A 97 10.22 -40.76 4.49
N VAL A 98 9.02 -41.36 4.67
CA VAL A 98 7.95 -41.34 3.66
C VAL A 98 7.42 -39.94 3.46
N GLU A 99 7.22 -39.19 4.52
CA GLU A 99 6.69 -37.83 4.47
C GLU A 99 7.57 -36.86 3.66
N VAL A 100 8.90 -36.89 3.90
CA VAL A 100 9.86 -36.05 3.16
C VAL A 100 9.97 -36.49 1.71
N LEU A 101 10.04 -37.80 1.41
CA LEU A 101 10.12 -38.29 0.03
C LEU A 101 8.85 -38.01 -0.77
N VAL A 102 7.67 -38.15 -0.15
CA VAL A 102 6.40 -37.78 -0.81
C VAL A 102 6.34 -36.29 -1.10
N ASN A 103 6.79 -35.45 -0.18
CA ASN A 103 6.87 -33.99 -0.40
C ASN A 103 7.86 -33.67 -1.53
N THR A 104 9.02 -34.33 -1.57
CA THR A 104 10.00 -34.18 -2.66
C THR A 104 9.40 -34.61 -4.01
N CYS A 105 8.66 -35.73 -4.03
CA CYS A 105 7.94 -36.21 -5.21
C CYS A 105 6.91 -35.19 -5.71
N ILE A 106 6.08 -34.66 -4.80
CA ILE A 106 5.09 -33.64 -5.13
C ILE A 106 5.77 -32.39 -5.70
N ASN A 107 6.86 -31.93 -5.08
CA ASN A 107 7.61 -30.75 -5.54
C ASN A 107 8.22 -30.97 -6.95
N LYS A 108 8.82 -32.13 -7.20
CA LYS A 108 9.32 -32.49 -8.54
C LYS A 108 8.19 -32.56 -9.57
N TYR A 109 7.05 -33.15 -9.20
CA TYR A 109 5.86 -33.21 -10.05
C TYR A 109 5.33 -31.83 -10.39
N ILE A 110 5.17 -30.95 -9.40
CA ILE A 110 4.74 -29.56 -9.56
C ILE A 110 5.70 -28.79 -10.48
N THR A 111 7.01 -28.86 -10.19
CA THR A 111 8.04 -28.16 -11.00
C THR A 111 8.03 -28.62 -12.44
N HIS A 112 7.88 -29.92 -12.68
CA HIS A 112 7.79 -30.47 -14.03
C HIS A 112 6.52 -30.01 -14.76
N ARG A 113 5.36 -30.00 -14.07
CA ARG A 113 4.08 -29.56 -14.64
C ARG A 113 4.03 -28.05 -14.89
N GLN A 114 4.75 -27.26 -14.11
CA GLN A 114 4.84 -25.80 -14.31
C GLN A 114 5.84 -25.42 -15.41
N SER A 115 6.90 -26.22 -15.59
CA SER A 115 7.82 -26.07 -16.73
C SER A 115 7.17 -26.67 -17.97
N ASP A 116 7.09 -25.89 -19.07
CA ASP A 116 6.59 -26.36 -20.36
C ASP A 116 7.54 -27.38 -21.04
N GLN A 117 8.29 -28.17 -20.25
CA GLN A 117 9.21 -29.15 -20.79
C GLN A 117 8.47 -30.34 -21.37
N THR A 118 8.76 -30.64 -22.63
CA THR A 118 8.26 -31.79 -23.38
C THR A 118 8.82 -33.13 -22.91
N THR A 119 9.65 -33.13 -21.86
CA THR A 119 10.17 -34.36 -21.26
C THR A 119 9.05 -35.15 -20.60
N LYS A 120 8.91 -36.43 -20.97
CA LYS A 120 7.90 -37.32 -20.37
C LYS A 120 8.20 -37.49 -18.88
N LEU A 121 7.26 -37.12 -18.03
CA LEU A 121 7.31 -37.38 -16.62
C LEU A 121 7.40 -38.89 -16.35
N ASN A 122 8.19 -39.32 -15.37
CA ASN A 122 8.19 -40.70 -14.95
C ASN A 122 6.81 -41.09 -14.40
N PRO A 123 6.11 -42.08 -14.97
CA PRO A 123 4.76 -42.47 -14.57
C PRO A 123 4.65 -42.89 -13.09
N LYS A 124 5.78 -43.20 -12.44
CA LYS A 124 5.81 -43.55 -11.02
C LYS A 124 5.51 -42.32 -10.14
N TYR A 125 5.98 -41.10 -10.53
CA TYR A 125 5.66 -39.86 -9.79
C TYR A 125 4.15 -39.57 -9.84
N GLU A 126 3.55 -39.70 -11.02
CA GLU A 126 2.11 -39.51 -11.19
C GLU A 126 1.31 -40.50 -10.32
N SER A 127 1.73 -41.78 -10.27
CA SER A 127 1.09 -42.78 -9.40
C SER A 127 1.09 -42.39 -7.90
N ILE A 128 2.18 -41.81 -7.38
CA ILE A 128 2.25 -41.37 -5.98
C ILE A 128 1.30 -40.17 -5.76
N VAL A 129 1.33 -39.20 -6.66
CA VAL A 129 0.45 -38.02 -6.55
C VAL A 129 -1.01 -38.41 -6.60
N GLU A 130 -1.41 -39.38 -7.45
CA GLU A 130 -2.78 -39.91 -7.50
C GLU A 130 -3.16 -40.61 -6.18
N ARG A 131 -2.24 -41.37 -5.58
CA ARG A 131 -2.46 -41.99 -4.24
C ARG A 131 -2.64 -40.91 -3.16
N MET A 132 -1.89 -39.79 -3.24
CA MET A 132 -2.04 -38.68 -2.32
C MET A 132 -3.41 -38.00 -2.48
N PHE A 133 -3.90 -37.78 -3.70
CA PHE A 133 -5.27 -37.28 -3.91
C PHE A 133 -6.31 -38.24 -3.29
N ALA A 134 -6.15 -39.54 -3.51
CA ALA A 134 -7.05 -40.53 -2.90
C ALA A 134 -6.96 -40.56 -1.36
N LYS A 135 -5.78 -40.32 -0.77
CA LYS A 135 -5.61 -40.18 0.67
C LYS A 135 -6.32 -38.93 1.19
N CYS A 136 -6.10 -37.76 0.57
CA CYS A 136 -6.77 -36.51 0.94
C CYS A 136 -8.30 -36.62 0.88
N GLN A 137 -8.84 -37.34 -0.11
CA GLN A 137 -10.27 -37.61 -0.21
C GLN A 137 -10.79 -38.51 0.91
N ARG A 138 -10.08 -39.60 1.24
CA ARG A 138 -10.42 -40.49 2.35
C ARG A 138 -10.41 -39.79 3.70
N ASP A 139 -9.41 -38.96 3.92
CA ASP A 139 -9.19 -38.23 5.16
C ASP A 139 -10.03 -36.93 5.24
N GLN A 140 -10.81 -36.64 4.20
CA GLN A 140 -11.61 -35.41 4.05
C GLN A 140 -10.79 -34.10 4.14
N ASP A 141 -9.49 -34.16 3.88
CA ASP A 141 -8.63 -33.01 3.81
C ASP A 141 -8.63 -32.40 2.39
N TYR A 142 -9.78 -31.88 2.02
CA TYR A 142 -10.00 -31.28 0.71
C TYR A 142 -9.13 -30.05 0.45
N LYS A 143 -8.73 -29.29 1.50
CA LYS A 143 -7.92 -28.09 1.33
C LYS A 143 -6.49 -28.41 0.86
N SER A 144 -5.86 -29.42 1.46
CA SER A 144 -4.54 -29.89 1.03
C SER A 144 -4.60 -30.49 -0.38
N GLY A 145 -5.63 -31.30 -0.67
CA GLY A 145 -5.87 -31.82 -2.02
C GLY A 145 -6.03 -30.71 -3.07
N LEU A 146 -6.83 -29.68 -2.78
CA LEU A 146 -6.97 -28.53 -3.67
C LEU A 146 -5.66 -27.77 -3.84
N GLY A 147 -4.86 -27.58 -2.78
CA GLY A 147 -3.55 -26.94 -2.85
C GLY A 147 -2.62 -27.68 -3.85
N ILE A 148 -2.48 -29.00 -3.71
CA ILE A 148 -1.68 -29.82 -4.62
C ILE A 148 -2.22 -29.75 -6.05
N ALA A 149 -3.55 -29.82 -6.24
CA ALA A 149 -4.19 -29.75 -7.56
C ALA A 149 -3.96 -28.40 -8.25
N VAL A 150 -4.05 -27.30 -7.51
CA VAL A 150 -3.80 -25.94 -8.00
C VAL A 150 -2.34 -25.75 -8.39
N GLU A 151 -1.39 -26.11 -7.53
CA GLU A 151 0.03 -25.95 -7.81
C GLU A 151 0.50 -26.85 -8.98
N SER A 152 -0.06 -28.07 -9.09
CA SER A 152 0.24 -29.01 -10.17
C SER A 152 -0.53 -28.74 -11.48
N ARG A 153 -1.33 -27.67 -11.53
CA ARG A 153 -2.18 -27.30 -12.68
C ARG A 153 -3.11 -28.43 -13.15
N ARG A 154 -3.71 -29.16 -12.17
CA ARG A 154 -4.65 -30.26 -12.44
C ARG A 154 -6.10 -29.78 -12.27
N THR A 155 -6.64 -29.11 -13.29
CA THR A 155 -8.03 -28.62 -13.28
C THR A 155 -9.06 -29.76 -13.21
N ASP A 156 -8.72 -30.94 -13.74
CA ASP A 156 -9.51 -32.17 -13.61
C ASP A 156 -9.71 -32.56 -12.13
N LYS A 157 -8.64 -32.55 -11.34
CA LYS A 157 -8.69 -32.89 -9.89
C LYS A 157 -9.41 -31.83 -9.08
N ILE A 158 -9.26 -30.54 -9.43
CA ILE A 158 -10.02 -29.47 -8.79
C ILE A 158 -11.52 -29.72 -8.95
N ASN A 159 -11.98 -30.00 -10.17
CA ASN A 159 -13.37 -30.34 -10.43
C ASN A 159 -13.83 -31.59 -9.69
N GLU A 160 -13.03 -32.66 -9.66
CA GLU A 160 -13.33 -33.90 -8.96
C GLU A 160 -13.52 -33.65 -7.46
N ILE A 161 -12.59 -32.97 -6.79
CA ILE A 161 -12.64 -32.65 -5.36
C ILE A 161 -13.86 -31.79 -5.02
N LEU A 162 -14.13 -30.73 -5.80
CA LEU A 162 -15.29 -29.86 -5.60
C LEU A 162 -16.62 -30.59 -5.83
N SER A 163 -16.69 -31.50 -6.80
CA SER A 163 -17.90 -32.24 -7.09
C SER A 163 -18.21 -33.31 -6.05
N GLN A 164 -17.17 -33.94 -5.49
CA GLN A 164 -17.30 -34.99 -4.45
C GLN A 164 -17.46 -34.45 -3.04
N SER A 165 -17.14 -33.18 -2.81
CA SER A 165 -17.28 -32.55 -1.50
C SER A 165 -18.75 -32.41 -1.10
N GLU A 166 -19.03 -32.53 0.20
CA GLU A 166 -20.33 -32.25 0.76
C GLU A 166 -20.79 -30.83 0.44
N GLU A 167 -22.07 -30.65 0.11
CA GLU A 167 -22.65 -29.38 -0.28
C GLU A 167 -22.42 -28.26 0.77
N SER A 168 -22.44 -28.61 2.06
CA SER A 168 -22.15 -27.70 3.18
C SER A 168 -20.70 -27.18 3.16
N LYS A 169 -19.73 -28.02 2.76
CA LYS A 169 -18.29 -27.69 2.72
C LYS A 169 -17.87 -27.07 1.37
N ARG A 170 -18.62 -27.35 0.30
CA ARG A 170 -18.30 -26.87 -1.05
C ARG A 170 -18.18 -25.36 -1.13
N GLY A 171 -19.07 -24.60 -0.46
CA GLY A 171 -19.01 -23.15 -0.41
C GLY A 171 -17.70 -22.63 0.20
N GLU A 172 -17.23 -23.25 1.30
CA GLU A 172 -15.95 -22.88 1.92
C GLU A 172 -14.75 -23.23 1.03
N LEU A 173 -14.80 -24.36 0.32
CA LEU A 173 -13.74 -24.80 -0.59
C LEU A 173 -13.64 -23.90 -1.82
N VAL A 174 -14.78 -23.47 -2.36
CA VAL A 174 -14.84 -22.53 -3.49
C VAL A 174 -14.24 -21.16 -3.07
N ASN A 175 -14.58 -20.66 -1.87
CA ASN A 175 -14.00 -19.44 -1.34
C ASN A 175 -12.50 -19.59 -1.07
N TYR A 176 -12.06 -20.72 -0.51
CA TYR A 176 -10.64 -21.03 -0.35
C TYR A 176 -9.89 -21.04 -1.69
N LEU A 177 -10.46 -21.68 -2.72
CA LEU A 177 -9.87 -21.69 -4.06
C LEU A 177 -9.79 -20.29 -4.67
N TYR A 178 -10.80 -19.45 -4.44
CA TYR A 178 -10.78 -18.04 -4.85
C TYR A 178 -9.64 -17.28 -4.17
N ASP A 179 -9.48 -17.43 -2.87
CA ASP A 179 -8.40 -16.80 -2.11
C ASP A 179 -7.01 -17.23 -2.57
N VAL A 180 -6.81 -18.54 -2.80
CA VAL A 180 -5.56 -19.10 -3.34
C VAL A 180 -5.28 -18.55 -4.74
N CYS A 181 -6.31 -18.45 -5.57
CA CYS A 181 -6.18 -17.94 -6.94
C CYS A 181 -5.68 -16.50 -6.98
N ILE A 182 -6.18 -15.63 -6.10
CA ILE A 182 -5.76 -14.22 -6.05
C ILE A 182 -4.39 -14.05 -5.38
N LYS A 183 -4.12 -14.78 -4.29
CA LYS A 183 -2.95 -14.52 -3.43
C LYS A 183 -1.71 -15.31 -3.82
N SER A 184 -1.85 -16.50 -4.44
CA SER A 184 -0.75 -17.45 -4.60
C SER A 184 -0.40 -17.77 -6.05
N LEU A 185 -1.33 -17.61 -7.00
CA LEU A 185 -1.08 -17.96 -8.40
C LEU A 185 -0.36 -16.86 -9.17
N ASN A 186 0.84 -17.17 -9.64
CA ASN A 186 1.71 -16.23 -10.34
C ASN A 186 1.45 -16.14 -11.86
N SER A 187 0.82 -17.17 -12.48
CA SER A 187 0.53 -17.20 -13.91
C SER A 187 -0.85 -16.63 -14.20
N ARG A 188 -0.92 -15.57 -15.03
CA ARG A 188 -2.17 -14.92 -15.43
C ARG A 188 -3.11 -15.89 -16.17
N ASN A 189 -2.60 -16.62 -17.15
CA ASN A 189 -3.41 -17.53 -17.96
C ASN A 189 -4.05 -18.61 -17.10
N TYR A 190 -3.31 -19.18 -16.17
CA TYR A 190 -3.83 -20.20 -15.28
C TYR A 190 -4.84 -19.64 -14.26
N ARG A 191 -4.65 -18.41 -13.76
CA ARG A 191 -5.67 -17.71 -12.96
C ARG A 191 -6.97 -17.54 -13.72
N ILE A 192 -6.90 -17.19 -15.01
CA ILE A 192 -8.06 -17.05 -15.87
C ILE A 192 -8.83 -18.38 -15.98
N GLU A 193 -8.14 -19.50 -16.17
CA GLU A 193 -8.76 -20.83 -16.23
C GLU A 193 -9.49 -21.18 -14.92
N ILE A 194 -8.83 -20.99 -13.77
CA ILE A 194 -9.47 -21.25 -12.47
C ILE A 194 -10.64 -20.30 -12.22
N MET A 195 -10.54 -19.03 -12.58
CA MET A 195 -11.64 -18.09 -12.42
C MET A 195 -12.86 -18.46 -13.30
N GLN A 196 -12.63 -18.97 -14.51
CA GLN A 196 -13.72 -19.48 -15.33
C GLN A 196 -14.44 -20.67 -14.68
N LEU A 197 -13.67 -21.56 -14.08
CA LEU A 197 -14.19 -22.69 -13.34
C LEU A 197 -14.97 -22.23 -12.09
N LEU A 198 -14.45 -21.29 -11.32
CA LEU A 198 -15.14 -20.70 -10.16
C LEU A 198 -16.48 -20.07 -10.54
N ILE A 199 -16.51 -19.32 -11.63
CA ILE A 199 -17.76 -18.71 -12.13
C ILE A 199 -18.82 -19.78 -12.43
N SER A 200 -18.44 -20.93 -13.00
CA SER A 200 -19.39 -22.01 -13.27
C SER A 200 -20.03 -22.53 -11.98
N PHE A 201 -19.24 -22.72 -10.92
CA PHE A 201 -19.75 -23.15 -9.61
C PHE A 201 -20.63 -22.06 -8.93
N TYR A 202 -20.24 -20.79 -8.99
CA TYR A 202 -21.09 -19.72 -8.46
C TYR A 202 -22.41 -19.58 -9.21
N LYS A 203 -22.40 -19.72 -10.54
CA LYS A 203 -23.64 -19.69 -11.36
C LYS A 203 -24.56 -20.87 -11.06
N GLU A 204 -24.02 -22.08 -10.89
CA GLU A 204 -24.77 -23.26 -10.50
C GLU A 204 -25.42 -23.08 -9.12
N LYS A 205 -24.66 -22.58 -8.14
CA LYS A 205 -25.15 -22.28 -6.80
C LYS A 205 -26.21 -21.16 -6.81
N LEU A 206 -26.01 -20.12 -7.62
CA LEU A 206 -26.98 -19.02 -7.76
C LEU A 206 -28.33 -19.54 -8.31
N ALA A 207 -28.31 -20.48 -9.23
CA ALA A 207 -29.50 -21.06 -9.80
C ALA A 207 -30.24 -22.03 -8.83
N SER A 208 -29.51 -22.72 -7.94
CA SER A 208 -30.07 -23.73 -7.03
C SER A 208 -30.53 -23.15 -5.69
N GLN A 209 -29.70 -22.39 -5.01
CA GLN A 209 -29.92 -21.99 -3.61
C GLN A 209 -29.76 -20.50 -3.36
N GLY A 210 -29.18 -19.75 -4.29
CA GLY A 210 -28.73 -18.38 -4.09
C GLY A 210 -27.32 -18.30 -3.46
N LEU A 211 -26.69 -17.12 -3.58
CA LEU A 211 -25.35 -16.86 -3.08
C LEU A 211 -25.39 -16.13 -1.74
N LEU A 212 -24.38 -16.33 -0.92
CA LEU A 212 -24.15 -15.51 0.27
C LEU A 212 -23.62 -14.13 -0.13
N PRO A 213 -23.80 -13.09 0.69
CA PRO A 213 -23.36 -11.72 0.34
C PRO A 213 -21.89 -11.64 -0.10
N HIS A 214 -20.96 -12.30 0.56
CA HIS A 214 -19.54 -12.32 0.19
C HIS A 214 -19.27 -13.07 -1.13
N GLU A 215 -20.07 -14.08 -1.47
CA GLU A 215 -19.94 -14.83 -2.71
C GLU A 215 -20.35 -14.01 -3.94
N TYR A 216 -21.30 -13.07 -3.79
CA TYR A 216 -21.62 -12.08 -4.84
C TYR A 216 -20.41 -11.18 -5.15
N ILE A 217 -19.66 -10.79 -4.12
CA ILE A 217 -18.42 -10.04 -4.33
C ILE A 217 -17.40 -10.88 -5.07
N ASN A 218 -17.14 -12.11 -4.63
CA ASN A 218 -16.19 -13.01 -5.28
C ASN A 218 -16.56 -13.25 -6.77
N LEU A 219 -17.83 -13.43 -7.05
CA LEU A 219 -18.33 -13.58 -8.42
C LEU A 219 -18.12 -12.31 -9.25
N SER A 220 -18.44 -11.14 -8.72
CA SER A 220 -18.26 -9.87 -9.41
C SER A 220 -16.79 -9.56 -9.71
N LEU A 221 -15.88 -9.85 -8.76
CA LEU A 221 -14.44 -9.70 -8.95
C LEU A 221 -13.84 -10.78 -9.87
N SER A 222 -14.44 -11.97 -9.94
CA SER A 222 -14.10 -12.97 -10.96
C SER A 222 -14.50 -12.48 -12.37
N TYR A 223 -15.64 -11.84 -12.53
CA TYR A 223 -16.01 -11.17 -13.78
C TYR A 223 -15.05 -10.04 -14.14
N HIS A 224 -14.65 -9.24 -13.15
CA HIS A 224 -13.63 -8.21 -13.34
C HIS A 224 -12.31 -8.79 -13.88
N THR A 225 -11.81 -9.88 -13.27
CA THR A 225 -10.54 -10.52 -13.67
C THR A 225 -10.61 -11.07 -15.10
N LEU A 226 -11.79 -11.58 -15.53
CA LEU A 226 -12.01 -12.10 -16.87
C LEU A 226 -12.43 -11.03 -17.89
N GLY A 227 -12.63 -9.80 -17.47
CA GLY A 227 -13.12 -8.72 -18.34
C GLY A 227 -14.57 -8.88 -18.80
N LYS A 228 -15.40 -9.67 -18.10
CA LYS A 228 -16.80 -9.93 -18.43
C LYS A 228 -17.70 -8.83 -17.87
N TYR A 229 -17.71 -7.67 -18.55
CA TYR A 229 -18.43 -6.49 -18.09
C TYR A 229 -19.95 -6.61 -18.25
N GLU A 230 -20.46 -7.35 -19.25
CA GLU A 230 -21.89 -7.53 -19.46
C GLU A 230 -22.53 -8.37 -18.35
N GLU A 231 -21.93 -9.51 -18.01
CA GLU A 231 -22.40 -10.36 -16.91
C GLU A 231 -22.31 -9.64 -15.55
N CYS A 232 -21.28 -8.83 -15.36
CA CYS A 232 -21.13 -8.02 -14.17
C CYS A 232 -22.23 -6.95 -14.06
N SER A 233 -22.55 -6.30 -15.17
CA SER A 233 -23.64 -5.31 -15.25
C SER A 233 -25.01 -5.95 -14.97
N GLN A 234 -25.29 -7.11 -15.55
CA GLN A 234 -26.51 -7.88 -15.28
C GLN A 234 -26.63 -8.28 -13.81
N LEU A 235 -25.53 -8.75 -13.21
CA LEU A 235 -25.49 -9.10 -11.78
C LEU A 235 -25.87 -7.90 -10.90
N ILE A 236 -25.33 -6.72 -11.19
CA ILE A 236 -25.64 -5.49 -10.44
C ILE A 236 -27.12 -5.12 -10.61
N ASP A 237 -27.69 -5.21 -11.81
CA ASP A 237 -29.08 -4.90 -12.07
C ASP A 237 -30.03 -5.87 -11.38
N ASP A 238 -29.75 -7.17 -11.41
CA ASP A 238 -30.47 -8.20 -10.66
C ASP A 238 -30.46 -7.95 -9.16
N LEU A 239 -29.33 -7.49 -8.63
CA LEU A 239 -29.19 -7.14 -7.21
C LEU A 239 -29.94 -5.85 -6.86
N LEU A 240 -29.98 -4.85 -7.74
CA LEU A 240 -30.76 -3.62 -7.55
C LEU A 240 -32.27 -3.92 -7.41
N ALA A 241 -32.75 -4.94 -8.09
CA ALA A 241 -34.15 -5.36 -7.98
C ALA A 241 -34.43 -6.12 -6.66
N LYS A 242 -33.44 -6.87 -6.12
CA LYS A 242 -33.64 -7.77 -4.97
C LYS A 242 -33.12 -7.18 -3.64
N ASN A 243 -31.92 -6.59 -3.66
CA ASN A 243 -31.22 -6.11 -2.45
C ASN A 243 -30.31 -4.93 -2.80
N ILE A 244 -30.82 -3.72 -2.65
CA ILE A 244 -30.15 -2.48 -3.02
C ILE A 244 -28.81 -2.28 -2.28
N PRO A 245 -28.74 -2.44 -0.94
CA PRO A 245 -27.47 -2.24 -0.22
C PRO A 245 -26.38 -3.23 -0.66
N LEU A 246 -26.75 -4.45 -1.03
CA LEU A 246 -25.79 -5.43 -1.55
C LEU A 246 -25.31 -5.05 -2.96
N ALA A 247 -26.18 -4.52 -3.82
CA ALA A 247 -25.78 -3.98 -5.12
C ALA A 247 -24.77 -2.83 -4.97
N TYR A 248 -25.02 -1.92 -4.03
CA TYR A 248 -24.11 -0.81 -3.72
C TYR A 248 -22.78 -1.30 -3.15
N GLN A 249 -22.79 -2.33 -2.30
CA GLN A 249 -21.56 -2.93 -1.79
C GLN A 249 -20.73 -3.58 -2.91
N VAL A 250 -21.36 -4.35 -3.81
CA VAL A 250 -20.69 -4.94 -4.97
C VAL A 250 -20.12 -3.85 -5.89
N ALA A 251 -20.87 -2.79 -6.16
CA ALA A 251 -20.38 -1.66 -6.94
C ALA A 251 -19.18 -0.97 -6.28
N THR A 252 -19.19 -0.85 -4.94
CA THR A 252 -18.06 -0.29 -4.17
C THR A 252 -16.80 -1.15 -4.28
N GLU A 253 -16.94 -2.48 -4.21
CA GLU A 253 -15.80 -3.40 -4.37
C GLU A 253 -15.16 -3.31 -5.75
N ILE A 254 -16.00 -3.22 -6.79
CA ILE A 254 -15.54 -3.03 -8.18
C ILE A 254 -14.83 -1.68 -8.32
N SER A 255 -15.40 -0.61 -7.77
CA SER A 255 -14.80 0.72 -7.78
C SER A 255 -13.43 0.75 -7.07
N GLU A 256 -13.26 -0.02 -5.97
CA GLU A 256 -11.98 -0.13 -5.25
C GLU A 256 -10.85 -0.78 -6.06
N THR A 257 -11.16 -1.54 -7.11
CA THR A 257 -10.13 -2.10 -8.01
C THR A 257 -9.46 -1.02 -8.87
N GLN A 258 -10.11 0.14 -9.05
CA GLN A 258 -9.66 1.26 -9.88
C GLN A 258 -9.31 0.87 -11.34
N ASN A 259 -9.87 -0.23 -11.84
CA ASN A 259 -9.78 -0.58 -13.25
C ASN A 259 -10.82 0.22 -14.04
N TYR A 260 -10.48 1.44 -14.36
CA TYR A 260 -11.41 2.40 -14.96
C TYR A 260 -11.89 1.99 -16.35
N SER A 261 -11.08 1.26 -17.12
CA SER A 261 -11.49 0.68 -18.42
C SER A 261 -12.64 -0.30 -18.26
N PHE A 262 -12.50 -1.23 -17.31
CA PHE A 262 -13.58 -2.18 -16.99
C PHE A 262 -14.82 -1.48 -16.45
N ILE A 263 -14.65 -0.56 -15.50
CA ILE A 263 -15.75 0.21 -14.89
C ILE A 263 -16.53 0.98 -15.95
N LYS A 264 -15.86 1.65 -16.89
CA LYS A 264 -16.48 2.39 -17.99
C LYS A 264 -17.37 1.47 -18.84
N LYS A 265 -16.89 0.27 -19.17
CA LYS A 265 -17.66 -0.73 -19.94
C LYS A 265 -18.86 -1.25 -19.15
N VAL A 266 -18.71 -1.49 -17.84
CA VAL A 266 -19.83 -1.88 -16.95
C VAL A 266 -20.90 -0.79 -16.92
N ILE A 267 -20.51 0.48 -16.75
CA ILE A 267 -21.46 1.61 -16.75
C ILE A 267 -22.21 1.72 -18.08
N GLN A 268 -21.52 1.55 -19.22
CA GLN A 268 -22.13 1.57 -20.55
C GLN A 268 -23.08 0.41 -20.80
N ALA A 269 -22.83 -0.75 -20.20
CA ALA A 269 -23.66 -1.95 -20.33
C ALA A 269 -24.87 -1.97 -19.38
N LEU A 270 -24.95 -1.05 -18.39
CA LEU A 270 -26.10 -0.99 -17.48
C LEU A 270 -27.38 -0.62 -18.24
N PRO A 271 -28.46 -1.45 -18.19
CA PRO A 271 -29.68 -1.24 -18.95
C PRO A 271 -30.36 0.09 -18.50
N ILE A 272 -30.91 0.85 -19.45
CA ILE A 272 -31.59 2.12 -19.21
C ILE A 272 -33.09 1.83 -19.08
N GLU A 273 -33.61 1.64 -17.88
CA GLU A 273 -35.06 1.55 -17.62
C GLU A 273 -35.50 2.74 -16.77
N GLU A 274 -36.63 3.36 -17.11
CA GLU A 274 -37.13 4.56 -16.42
C GLU A 274 -37.53 4.31 -14.96
N SER A 275 -37.92 3.06 -14.61
CA SER A 275 -38.44 2.71 -13.29
C SER A 275 -37.39 2.79 -12.14
N ASN A 276 -36.10 2.68 -12.46
CA ASN A 276 -35.00 2.62 -11.47
C ASN A 276 -33.94 3.72 -11.66
N SER A 277 -34.27 4.80 -12.33
CA SER A 277 -33.34 5.87 -12.75
C SER A 277 -32.48 6.43 -11.62
N GLU A 278 -33.06 6.74 -10.44
CA GLU A 278 -32.28 7.27 -9.30
C GLU A 278 -31.30 6.25 -8.70
N LYS A 279 -31.73 5.01 -8.49
CA LYS A 279 -30.88 3.95 -7.92
C LYS A 279 -29.70 3.62 -8.83
N ARG A 280 -29.95 3.63 -10.16
CA ARG A 280 -28.88 3.42 -11.16
C ARG A 280 -27.91 4.57 -11.22
N LYS A 281 -28.40 5.82 -11.14
CA LYS A 281 -27.54 6.99 -11.02
C LYS A 281 -26.62 6.86 -9.81
N THR A 282 -27.15 6.42 -8.69
CA THR A 282 -26.38 6.15 -7.46
C THR A 282 -25.31 5.07 -7.69
N VAL A 283 -25.64 3.97 -8.38
CA VAL A 283 -24.66 2.93 -8.73
C VAL A 283 -23.56 3.49 -9.63
N ILE A 284 -23.90 4.31 -10.60
CA ILE A 284 -22.93 4.97 -11.49
C ILE A 284 -22.01 5.89 -10.68
N ASP A 285 -22.54 6.70 -9.76
CA ASP A 285 -21.77 7.58 -8.88
C ASP A 285 -20.84 6.78 -7.94
N ILE A 286 -21.26 5.57 -7.50
CA ILE A 286 -20.43 4.65 -6.72
C ILE A 286 -19.32 4.05 -7.60
N LEU A 287 -19.67 3.53 -8.78
CA LEU A 287 -18.70 2.92 -9.71
C LEU A 287 -17.64 3.93 -10.14
N ASP A 288 -18.03 5.18 -10.37
CA ASP A 288 -17.14 6.28 -10.75
C ASP A 288 -16.31 6.82 -9.56
N GLY A 289 -16.56 6.33 -8.35
CA GLY A 289 -15.83 6.70 -7.13
C GLY A 289 -16.21 8.07 -6.56
N ARG A 290 -17.24 8.74 -7.07
CA ARG A 290 -17.73 10.05 -6.60
C ARG A 290 -18.23 9.94 -5.16
N THR A 291 -19.12 8.99 -4.91
CA THR A 291 -19.70 8.72 -3.58
C THR A 291 -18.63 8.42 -2.53
N GLN A 292 -17.64 7.60 -2.88
CA GLN A 292 -16.54 7.25 -1.95
C GLN A 292 -15.70 8.48 -1.60
N ARG A 293 -15.42 9.37 -2.57
CA ARG A 293 -14.69 10.63 -2.31
C ARG A 293 -15.44 11.52 -1.33
N GLU A 294 -16.74 11.75 -1.55
CA GLU A 294 -17.57 12.59 -0.67
C GLU A 294 -17.65 12.03 0.75
N ILE A 295 -17.83 10.72 0.88
CA ILE A 295 -17.91 10.04 2.17
C ILE A 295 -16.55 10.12 2.89
N ASN A 296 -15.48 9.81 2.21
CA ASN A 296 -14.13 9.88 2.76
C ASN A 296 -13.78 11.30 3.22
N GLN A 297 -14.20 12.33 2.45
CA GLN A 297 -14.01 13.72 2.83
C GLN A 297 -14.72 14.07 4.14
N LYS A 298 -16.01 13.73 4.26
CA LYS A 298 -16.80 13.96 5.50
C LYS A 298 -16.15 13.25 6.70
N VAL A 299 -15.65 12.05 6.51
CA VAL A 299 -15.00 11.28 7.56
C VAL A 299 -13.65 11.88 7.95
N LEU A 300 -12.82 12.30 6.98
CA LEU A 300 -11.53 12.93 7.27
C LEU A 300 -11.70 14.27 8.00
N GLU A 301 -12.71 15.06 7.65
CA GLU A 301 -13.03 16.30 8.37
C GLU A 301 -13.47 16.01 9.82
N HIS A 302 -14.32 14.99 10.01
CA HIS A 302 -14.82 14.61 11.33
C HIS A 302 -13.73 14.02 12.23
N LEU A 303 -12.89 13.14 11.71
CA LEU A 303 -11.84 12.45 12.45
C LEU A 303 -10.51 13.25 12.55
N ASN A 304 -10.42 14.42 11.94
CA ASN A 304 -9.18 15.20 11.92
C ASN A 304 -8.61 15.46 13.31
N LYS A 305 -7.39 14.98 13.56
CA LYS A 305 -6.61 15.14 14.80
C LYS A 305 -5.21 15.69 14.49
N SER A 306 -5.09 16.52 13.44
CA SER A 306 -3.84 17.19 13.14
C SER A 306 -3.43 18.10 14.31
N ASP A 307 -2.13 18.04 14.69
CA ASP A 307 -1.58 18.88 15.74
C ASP A 307 -0.88 20.10 15.11
N PRO A 308 -1.45 21.31 15.22
CA PRO A 308 -0.84 22.51 14.66
C PRO A 308 0.50 22.88 15.30
N LEU A 309 0.79 22.40 16.52
CA LEU A 309 2.06 22.63 17.18
C LEU A 309 3.20 21.83 16.54
N TYR A 310 2.89 20.67 15.97
CA TYR A 310 3.87 19.82 15.32
C TYR A 310 4.54 20.52 14.13
N ILE A 311 3.74 21.07 13.21
CA ILE A 311 4.27 21.81 12.07
C ILE A 311 4.94 23.14 12.48
N LYS A 312 4.44 23.82 13.52
CA LYS A 312 5.07 25.03 14.07
C LYS A 312 6.45 24.73 14.68
N GLN A 313 6.64 23.59 15.34
CA GLN A 313 7.96 23.18 15.84
C GLN A 313 8.95 22.95 14.70
N ILE A 314 8.55 22.26 13.63
CA ILE A 314 9.41 22.05 12.46
C ILE A 314 9.74 23.40 11.81
N HIS A 315 8.75 24.28 11.64
CA HIS A 315 8.94 25.62 11.08
C HIS A 315 9.95 26.44 11.86
N SER A 316 9.88 26.42 13.19
CA SER A 316 10.81 27.17 14.04
C SER A 316 12.24 26.63 14.03
N ALA A 317 12.41 25.33 13.76
CA ALA A 317 13.72 24.67 13.74
C ALA A 317 14.43 24.78 12.38
N VAL A 318 13.68 25.02 11.29
CA VAL A 318 14.19 25.02 9.91
C VAL A 318 14.61 26.44 9.49
N ASP A 319 15.81 26.56 8.89
CA ASP A 319 16.28 27.82 8.29
C ASP A 319 15.53 28.08 6.97
N SER A 320 14.55 28.97 7.02
CA SER A 320 13.69 29.35 5.89
C SER A 320 14.43 30.04 4.72
N LYS A 321 15.71 30.40 4.89
CA LYS A 321 16.53 30.96 3.80
C LYS A 321 16.94 29.92 2.76
N LYS A 322 16.93 28.65 3.13
CA LYS A 322 17.25 27.54 2.22
C LYS A 322 16.00 27.10 1.45
N SER A 323 15.97 27.32 0.14
CA SER A 323 14.82 27.05 -0.74
C SER A 323 14.31 25.60 -0.64
N VAL A 324 15.21 24.60 -0.58
CA VAL A 324 14.84 23.19 -0.46
C VAL A 324 14.13 22.90 0.85
N ALA A 325 14.64 23.42 1.96
CA ALA A 325 14.03 23.23 3.28
C ALA A 325 12.66 23.93 3.38
N HIS A 326 12.55 25.12 2.78
CA HIS A 326 11.29 25.85 2.66
C HIS A 326 10.24 25.04 1.88
N THR A 327 10.61 24.53 0.71
CA THR A 327 9.73 23.68 -0.11
C THR A 327 9.36 22.40 0.62
N ALA A 328 10.32 21.73 1.29
CA ALA A 328 10.05 20.53 2.07
C ALA A 328 9.03 20.77 3.19
N LEU A 329 9.09 21.94 3.87
CA LEU A 329 8.12 22.26 4.91
C LEU A 329 6.71 22.51 4.37
N ILE A 330 6.59 23.16 3.21
CA ILE A 330 5.29 23.33 2.55
C ILE A 330 4.70 21.97 2.14
N LEU A 331 5.51 21.10 1.54
CA LEU A 331 5.11 19.75 1.18
C LEU A 331 4.77 18.90 2.40
N CYS A 332 5.52 19.04 3.50
CA CYS A 332 5.20 18.39 4.77
C CYS A 332 3.82 18.82 5.30
N ASN A 333 3.53 20.14 5.28
CA ASN A 333 2.23 20.65 5.69
C ASN A 333 1.09 20.10 4.82
N SER A 334 1.32 19.98 3.50
CA SER A 334 0.30 19.44 2.59
C SER A 334 0.04 17.94 2.83
N ILE A 335 1.09 17.14 3.11
CA ILE A 335 0.94 15.72 3.47
C ILE A 335 0.21 15.58 4.81
N LEU A 336 0.61 16.35 5.83
CA LEU A 336 0.01 16.33 7.15
C LEU A 336 -1.50 16.63 7.09
N ASN A 337 -1.90 17.57 6.25
CA ASN A 337 -3.30 17.99 6.08
C ASN A 337 -3.96 17.44 4.81
N ALA A 338 -3.41 16.41 4.16
CA ALA A 338 -3.94 15.87 2.92
C ALA A 338 -5.43 15.50 3.06
N GLY A 339 -6.28 16.03 2.18
CA GLY A 339 -7.71 15.77 2.16
C GLY A 339 -8.52 16.30 3.34
N THR A 340 -7.90 16.98 4.31
CA THR A 340 -8.64 17.53 5.48
C THR A 340 -9.27 18.89 5.23
N GLY A 341 -8.82 19.61 4.20
CA GLY A 341 -9.23 20.99 3.92
C GLY A 341 -8.68 22.03 4.92
N ASN A 342 -7.76 21.63 5.82
CA ASN A 342 -7.19 22.53 6.83
C ASN A 342 -5.95 23.23 6.28
N ASP A 343 -6.10 24.46 5.83
CA ASP A 343 -5.02 25.31 5.30
C ASP A 343 -4.57 26.41 6.27
N GLN A 344 -4.97 26.32 7.56
CA GLN A 344 -4.74 27.35 8.56
C GLN A 344 -3.25 27.72 8.70
N PHE A 345 -2.35 26.74 8.65
CA PHE A 345 -0.91 27.03 8.72
C PHE A 345 -0.43 27.92 7.58
N VAL A 346 -0.94 27.74 6.37
CA VAL A 346 -0.58 28.56 5.20
C VAL A 346 -1.15 29.96 5.35
N LYS A 347 -2.38 30.09 5.84
CA LYS A 347 -3.05 31.38 6.10
C LYS A 347 -2.32 32.17 7.20
N ASP A 348 -1.91 31.54 8.28
CA ASP A 348 -1.15 32.15 9.38
C ASP A 348 0.25 32.61 8.95
N ASN A 349 0.82 32.02 7.88
CA ASN A 349 2.19 32.26 7.41
C ASN A 349 2.28 32.66 5.95
N ILE A 350 1.32 33.46 5.45
CA ILE A 350 1.22 33.84 4.02
C ILE A 350 2.52 34.51 3.54
N ASP A 351 3.04 35.49 4.30
CA ASP A 351 4.27 36.23 3.95
C ASP A 351 5.49 35.31 3.83
N TRP A 352 5.55 34.27 4.66
CA TRP A 352 6.59 33.26 4.60
C TRP A 352 6.40 32.35 3.38
N ALA A 353 5.20 31.86 3.12
CA ALA A 353 4.89 30.98 1.98
C ALA A 353 5.15 31.69 0.64
N GLN A 354 4.91 33.01 0.55
CA GLN A 354 5.13 33.82 -0.63
C GLN A 354 6.62 34.07 -0.97
N LYS A 355 7.55 33.77 -0.06
CA LYS A 355 8.99 33.88 -0.32
C LYS A 355 9.52 32.84 -1.29
N SER A 356 8.79 31.79 -1.57
CA SER A 356 9.13 30.82 -2.60
C SER A 356 9.18 31.46 -3.99
N GLN A 357 10.16 31.05 -4.82
CA GLN A 357 10.39 31.59 -6.15
C GLN A 357 10.47 30.48 -7.20
N LEU A 358 10.15 30.79 -8.45
CA LEU A 358 10.27 29.87 -9.58
C LEU A 358 9.54 28.53 -9.32
N TRP A 359 10.19 27.42 -9.53
CA TRP A 359 9.64 26.08 -9.36
C TRP A 359 9.24 25.76 -7.91
N ALA A 360 9.90 26.37 -6.91
CA ALA A 360 9.45 26.23 -5.52
C ALA A 360 8.07 26.86 -5.31
N ARG A 361 7.77 27.98 -5.98
CA ARG A 361 6.45 28.59 -5.94
C ARG A 361 5.40 27.75 -6.68
N PHE A 362 5.79 27.14 -7.80
CA PHE A 362 4.95 26.16 -8.50
C PHE A 362 4.55 25.02 -7.56
N ALA A 363 5.52 24.40 -6.87
CA ALA A 363 5.28 23.33 -5.92
C ALA A 363 4.40 23.79 -4.74
N SER A 364 4.64 25.01 -4.22
CA SER A 364 3.88 25.56 -3.09
C SER A 364 2.40 25.74 -3.39
N LEU A 365 2.06 26.19 -4.59
CA LEU A 365 0.66 26.34 -4.99
C LEU A 365 0.02 24.99 -5.30
N ALA A 366 0.73 24.11 -5.99
CA ALA A 366 0.24 22.76 -6.25
C ALA A 366 -0.08 22.00 -4.95
N SER A 367 0.69 22.22 -3.88
CA SER A 367 0.49 21.57 -2.58
C SER A 367 -0.83 21.93 -1.90
N LEU A 368 -1.44 23.09 -2.20
CA LEU A 368 -2.80 23.42 -1.75
C LEU A 368 -3.84 22.47 -2.34
N GLY A 369 -3.61 21.99 -3.56
CA GLY A 369 -4.46 20.97 -4.17
C GLY A 369 -4.50 19.66 -3.38
N MET A 370 -3.40 19.27 -2.72
CA MET A 370 -3.38 18.10 -1.84
C MET A 370 -4.20 18.32 -0.57
N ILE A 371 -4.12 19.48 0.05
CA ILE A 371 -4.91 19.81 1.26
C ILE A 371 -6.42 19.75 0.98
N HIS A 372 -6.83 20.22 -0.19
CA HIS A 372 -8.24 20.31 -0.60
C HIS A 372 -8.67 19.20 -1.57
N SER A 373 -7.92 18.10 -1.69
CA SER A 373 -8.16 17.04 -2.68
C SER A 373 -9.54 16.39 -2.62
N GLY A 374 -10.22 16.46 -1.46
CA GLY A 374 -11.58 15.94 -1.31
C GLY A 374 -12.71 16.87 -1.84
N LYS A 375 -12.40 18.11 -2.23
CA LYS A 375 -13.38 19.14 -2.63
C LYS A 375 -13.13 19.67 -4.04
N PRO A 376 -13.22 18.84 -5.08
CA PRO A 376 -12.90 19.26 -6.45
C PRO A 376 -13.76 20.44 -6.92
N GLU A 377 -15.02 20.54 -6.50
CA GLU A 377 -15.95 21.61 -6.86
C GLU A 377 -15.45 23.01 -6.45
N GLN A 378 -14.63 23.09 -5.40
CA GLN A 378 -14.07 24.34 -4.91
C GLN A 378 -12.74 24.72 -5.57
N ALA A 379 -12.20 23.88 -6.47
CA ALA A 379 -10.87 24.06 -7.04
C ALA A 379 -10.71 25.41 -7.74
N LYS A 380 -11.65 25.80 -8.60
CA LYS A 380 -11.63 27.10 -9.30
C LYS A 380 -11.68 28.28 -8.34
N GLN A 381 -12.38 28.15 -7.20
CA GLN A 381 -12.47 29.19 -6.17
C GLN A 381 -11.16 29.34 -5.39
N ILE A 382 -10.57 28.24 -4.94
CA ILE A 382 -9.31 28.22 -4.17
C ILE A 382 -8.18 28.83 -4.98
N PHE A 383 -8.09 28.51 -6.26
CA PHE A 383 -7.03 29.01 -7.14
C PHE A 383 -7.40 30.29 -7.93
N ALA A 384 -8.57 30.91 -7.72
CA ALA A 384 -9.08 32.02 -8.53
C ALA A 384 -8.06 33.17 -8.75
N SER A 385 -7.29 33.52 -7.72
CA SER A 385 -6.29 34.59 -7.79
C SER A 385 -5.04 34.23 -8.60
N HIS A 386 -4.82 32.91 -8.86
CA HIS A 386 -3.63 32.39 -9.53
C HIS A 386 -3.91 31.73 -10.88
N LEU A 387 -5.17 31.71 -11.32
CA LEU A 387 -5.50 31.17 -12.64
C LEU A 387 -5.08 32.15 -13.76
N PRO A 388 -4.68 31.64 -14.93
CA PRO A 388 -4.42 32.47 -16.10
C PRO A 388 -5.68 33.25 -16.45
N LYS A 389 -5.61 34.58 -16.47
CA LYS A 389 -6.74 35.45 -16.83
C LYS A 389 -6.88 35.47 -18.35
N GLY A 390 -8.03 35.08 -18.89
CA GLY A 390 -8.39 35.35 -20.26
C GLY A 390 -8.53 36.87 -20.52
N GLN A 391 -8.58 37.32 -21.79
CA GLN A 391 -8.55 38.73 -22.22
C GLN A 391 -9.60 39.66 -21.57
N ALA A 392 -10.54 39.16 -20.78
CA ALA A 392 -11.63 39.92 -20.17
C ALA A 392 -11.40 40.39 -18.73
N GLY A 393 -10.29 40.10 -18.12
CA GLY A 393 -10.01 40.41 -16.69
C GLY A 393 -9.08 41.60 -16.51
N GLY A 394 -9.61 42.72 -15.98
CA GLY A 394 -8.92 44.00 -15.77
C GLY A 394 -7.55 43.92 -15.10
N ASN A 395 -6.75 44.88 -15.47
CA ASN A 395 -5.36 45.13 -15.08
C ASN A 395 -5.20 45.29 -13.56
N THR A 396 -5.01 44.22 -12.81
CA THR A 396 -4.44 44.31 -11.46
C THR A 396 -2.92 44.36 -11.61
N GLY A 397 -2.32 45.51 -11.34
CA GLY A 397 -0.96 45.96 -11.68
C GLY A 397 0.24 45.17 -11.15
N GLY A 398 0.21 43.84 -11.15
CA GLY A 398 1.35 42.99 -10.86
C GLY A 398 1.83 42.22 -12.08
N ALA A 399 3.14 42.05 -12.25
CA ALA A 399 3.71 41.23 -13.32
C ALA A 399 3.17 39.78 -13.22
N PRO A 400 2.79 39.15 -14.37
CA PRO A 400 2.24 37.81 -14.38
C PRO A 400 3.27 36.80 -13.84
N ASN A 401 2.90 36.07 -12.79
CA ASN A 401 3.77 35.02 -12.24
C ASN A 401 3.41 33.68 -12.85
N TYR A 402 4.04 33.33 -13.96
CA TYR A 402 3.79 32.12 -14.74
C TYR A 402 3.95 30.82 -13.91
N TYR A 403 4.89 30.81 -12.94
CA TYR A 403 5.07 29.66 -12.04
C TYR A 403 3.88 29.48 -11.07
N SER A 404 3.30 30.58 -10.61
CA SER A 404 2.08 30.53 -9.80
C SER A 404 0.91 29.97 -10.62
N ASN A 405 0.76 30.44 -11.85
CA ASN A 405 -0.32 29.99 -12.73
C ASN A 405 -0.19 28.49 -13.05
N GLY A 406 1.02 28.04 -13.41
CA GLY A 406 1.28 26.61 -13.65
C GLY A 406 1.06 25.75 -12.41
N GLY A 407 1.51 26.21 -11.23
CA GLY A 407 1.27 25.51 -9.95
C GLY A 407 -0.22 25.42 -9.61
N ALA A 408 -1.00 26.44 -9.90
CA ALA A 408 -2.45 26.43 -9.71
C ALA A 408 -3.16 25.42 -10.62
N LEU A 409 -2.76 25.34 -11.90
CA LEU A 409 -3.31 24.36 -12.86
C LEU A 409 -2.96 22.91 -12.45
N TYR A 410 -1.72 22.68 -11.99
CA TYR A 410 -1.34 21.39 -11.43
C TYR A 410 -2.12 21.09 -10.15
N GLY A 411 -2.34 22.08 -9.27
CA GLY A 411 -3.16 21.93 -8.06
C GLY A 411 -4.62 21.57 -8.37
N ILE A 412 -5.23 22.18 -9.41
CA ILE A 412 -6.54 21.79 -9.92
C ILE A 412 -6.54 20.32 -10.36
N GLY A 413 -5.50 19.90 -11.10
CA GLY A 413 -5.34 18.48 -11.49
C GLY A 413 -5.26 17.54 -10.31
N ILE A 414 -4.54 17.91 -9.22
CA ILE A 414 -4.47 17.10 -7.99
C ILE A 414 -5.85 16.98 -7.34
N MET A 415 -6.62 18.07 -7.25
CA MET A 415 -7.98 18.04 -6.69
C MET A 415 -8.95 17.22 -7.53
N HIS A 416 -8.81 17.27 -8.85
CA HIS A 416 -9.65 16.53 -9.80
C HIS A 416 -9.05 15.17 -10.20
N SER A 417 -8.04 14.67 -9.48
CA SER A 417 -7.40 13.42 -9.84
C SER A 417 -8.38 12.25 -9.95
N GLY A 418 -8.42 11.63 -11.13
CA GLY A 418 -9.31 10.51 -11.42
C GLY A 418 -10.81 10.84 -11.42
N THR A 419 -11.21 12.12 -11.41
CA THR A 419 -12.64 12.50 -11.49
C THR A 419 -13.19 12.41 -12.90
N ARG A 420 -12.33 12.56 -13.90
CA ARG A 420 -12.70 12.61 -15.32
C ARG A 420 -13.81 13.64 -15.59
N ASP A 421 -13.82 14.73 -14.81
CA ASP A 421 -14.79 15.81 -14.95
C ASP A 421 -14.65 16.52 -16.31
N PRO A 422 -15.71 16.48 -17.17
CA PRO A 422 -15.63 17.04 -18.53
C PRO A 422 -15.37 18.54 -18.56
N GLU A 423 -15.83 19.28 -17.55
CA GLU A 423 -15.67 20.73 -17.48
C GLU A 423 -14.21 21.10 -17.20
N THR A 424 -13.59 20.42 -16.23
CA THR A 424 -12.18 20.62 -15.87
C THR A 424 -11.25 20.16 -16.98
N ILE A 425 -11.53 19.01 -17.60
CA ILE A 425 -10.76 18.51 -18.75
C ILE A 425 -10.81 19.52 -19.89
N ARG A 426 -12.00 20.04 -20.23
CA ARG A 426 -12.14 21.06 -21.28
C ARG A 426 -11.36 22.33 -20.94
N TYR A 427 -11.50 22.83 -19.70
CA TYR A 427 -10.79 24.03 -19.27
C TYR A 427 -9.26 23.90 -19.41
N LEU A 428 -8.68 22.78 -18.95
CA LEU A 428 -7.24 22.54 -19.07
C LEU A 428 -6.80 22.35 -20.54
N THR A 429 -7.62 21.69 -21.34
CA THR A 429 -7.38 21.49 -22.77
C THR A 429 -7.39 22.83 -23.53
N ASP A 430 -8.32 23.72 -23.21
CA ASP A 430 -8.42 25.05 -23.81
C ASP A 430 -7.17 25.89 -23.49
N ILE A 431 -6.63 25.81 -22.28
CA ILE A 431 -5.37 26.47 -21.90
C ILE A 431 -4.20 25.91 -22.70
N ILE A 432 -4.10 24.58 -22.88
CA ILE A 432 -3.05 23.96 -23.68
C ILE A 432 -3.09 24.40 -25.15
N LYS A 433 -4.29 24.59 -25.68
CA LYS A 433 -4.53 25.03 -27.07
C LYS A 433 -4.38 26.52 -27.27
N ASP A 434 -4.42 27.36 -26.22
CA ASP A 434 -4.35 28.82 -26.33
C ASP A 434 -2.92 29.26 -26.76
N PRO A 435 -2.75 29.92 -27.93
CA PRO A 435 -1.43 30.32 -28.43
C PRO A 435 -0.69 31.31 -27.52
N GLN A 436 -1.40 32.04 -26.63
CA GLN A 436 -0.79 33.02 -25.73
C GLN A 436 -0.23 32.33 -24.48
N GLN A 437 -0.97 31.36 -23.94
CA GLN A 437 -0.60 30.62 -22.74
C GLN A 437 0.43 29.51 -23.04
N ASN A 438 0.33 28.90 -24.21
CA ASN A 438 1.24 27.85 -24.70
C ASN A 438 2.71 28.28 -24.81
N LYS A 439 2.98 29.58 -24.94
CA LYS A 439 4.36 30.13 -24.97
C LYS A 439 5.07 30.10 -23.63
N GLN A 440 4.33 29.92 -22.52
CA GLN A 440 4.87 29.97 -21.18
C GLN A 440 5.08 28.54 -20.66
N GLU A 441 6.30 28.05 -20.66
CA GLU A 441 6.62 26.68 -20.24
C GLU A 441 6.05 26.28 -18.88
N PRO A 442 6.09 27.09 -17.80
CA PRO A 442 5.53 26.67 -16.51
C PRO A 442 4.01 26.50 -16.53
N ILE A 443 3.29 27.31 -17.33
CA ILE A 443 1.82 27.19 -17.47
C ILE A 443 1.48 25.90 -18.21
N LEU A 444 2.14 25.68 -19.35
CA LEU A 444 1.92 24.50 -20.17
C LEU A 444 2.28 23.22 -19.42
N HIS A 445 3.40 23.23 -18.70
CA HIS A 445 3.81 22.11 -17.82
C HIS A 445 2.74 21.79 -16.78
N GLY A 446 2.24 22.80 -16.06
CA GLY A 446 1.18 22.61 -15.06
C GLY A 446 -0.15 22.18 -15.67
N ALA A 447 -0.51 22.70 -16.84
CA ALA A 447 -1.74 22.31 -17.54
C ALA A 447 -1.68 20.86 -18.04
N CYS A 448 -0.54 20.42 -18.59
CA CYS A 448 -0.37 19.01 -19.02
C CYS A 448 -0.45 18.03 -17.85
N LEU A 449 0.28 18.31 -16.76
CA LEU A 449 0.19 17.46 -15.55
C LEU A 449 -1.23 17.47 -14.97
N GLY A 450 -1.86 18.64 -14.91
CA GLY A 450 -3.23 18.77 -14.44
C GLY A 450 -4.23 17.97 -15.28
N LEU A 451 -4.07 18.02 -16.61
CA LEU A 451 -4.90 17.26 -17.55
C LEU A 451 -4.68 15.76 -17.40
N GLY A 452 -3.42 15.32 -17.27
CA GLY A 452 -3.09 13.91 -17.04
C GLY A 452 -3.71 13.36 -15.77
N LEU A 453 -3.70 14.14 -14.67
CA LEU A 453 -4.33 13.75 -13.40
C LEU A 453 -5.86 13.76 -13.47
N ALA A 454 -6.46 14.79 -14.03
CA ALA A 454 -7.92 14.89 -14.18
C ALA A 454 -8.46 13.78 -15.08
N GLY A 455 -7.74 13.44 -16.15
CA GLY A 455 -8.06 12.39 -17.11
C GLY A 455 -7.45 11.03 -16.81
N LEU A 456 -7.01 10.75 -15.57
CA LEU A 456 -6.33 9.50 -15.21
C LEU A 456 -7.09 8.25 -15.68
N ALA A 457 -6.41 7.42 -16.48
CA ALA A 457 -6.92 6.18 -17.07
C ALA A 457 -8.28 6.35 -17.80
N SER A 458 -8.49 7.48 -18.47
CA SER A 458 -9.72 7.74 -19.24
C SER A 458 -9.76 7.05 -20.59
N GLU A 459 -8.62 6.59 -21.13
CA GLU A 459 -8.47 6.04 -22.48
C GLU A 459 -9.01 7.00 -23.58
N ASP A 460 -8.85 8.32 -23.40
CA ASP A 460 -9.36 9.30 -24.33
C ASP A 460 -8.31 9.63 -25.39
N GLU A 461 -8.54 9.16 -26.63
CA GLU A 461 -7.66 9.40 -27.75
C GLU A 461 -7.59 10.88 -28.15
N THR A 462 -8.63 11.67 -27.88
CA THR A 462 -8.62 13.12 -28.19
C THR A 462 -7.65 13.86 -27.28
N LEU A 463 -7.57 13.49 -26.01
CA LEU A 463 -6.60 14.03 -25.07
C LEU A 463 -5.18 13.55 -25.39
N PHE A 464 -5.03 12.30 -25.81
CA PHE A 464 -3.77 11.75 -26.29
C PHE A 464 -3.20 12.57 -27.44
N GLU A 465 -3.99 12.86 -28.47
CA GLU A 465 -3.55 13.65 -29.62
C GLU A 465 -3.18 15.11 -29.24
N VAL A 466 -3.90 15.71 -28.31
CA VAL A 466 -3.55 17.05 -27.79
C VAL A 466 -2.18 17.04 -27.11
N LEU A 467 -1.92 16.08 -26.26
CA LEU A 467 -0.64 15.96 -25.54
C LEU A 467 0.50 15.53 -26.46
N LYS A 468 0.23 14.67 -27.43
CA LYS A 468 1.19 14.28 -28.48
C LYS A 468 1.68 15.52 -29.27
N ASN A 469 0.78 16.43 -29.61
CA ASN A 469 1.17 17.68 -30.29
C ASN A 469 2.08 18.56 -29.40
N VAL A 470 1.87 18.57 -28.08
CA VAL A 470 2.77 19.26 -27.15
C VAL A 470 4.14 18.56 -27.09
N LEU A 471 4.14 17.24 -27.05
CA LEU A 471 5.37 16.42 -27.02
C LEU A 471 6.21 16.64 -28.29
N MET A 472 5.56 16.75 -29.46
CA MET A 472 6.20 17.01 -30.76
C MET A 472 6.96 18.34 -30.84
N ASN A 473 6.65 19.30 -29.95
CA ASN A 473 7.41 20.55 -29.89
C ASN A 473 8.84 20.39 -29.35
N ASP A 474 9.17 19.21 -28.81
CA ASP A 474 10.49 18.83 -28.28
C ASP A 474 11.11 19.84 -27.29
N SER A 475 10.27 20.51 -26.48
CA SER A 475 10.74 21.34 -25.38
C SER A 475 10.99 20.45 -24.15
N ALA A 476 12.16 20.51 -23.54
CA ALA A 476 12.58 19.67 -22.43
C ALA A 476 11.63 19.73 -21.24
N VAL A 477 11.02 20.89 -20.95
CA VAL A 477 10.13 21.10 -19.79
C VAL A 477 8.70 20.66 -20.11
N THR A 478 8.17 21.10 -21.25
CA THR A 478 6.78 20.81 -21.62
C THR A 478 6.62 19.39 -22.17
N GLY A 479 7.64 18.87 -22.87
CA GLY A 479 7.67 17.49 -23.36
C GLY A 479 7.71 16.47 -22.22
N GLU A 480 8.45 16.76 -21.13
CA GLU A 480 8.43 15.93 -19.92
C GLU A 480 7.02 15.78 -19.35
N SER A 481 6.31 16.90 -19.14
CA SER A 481 4.97 16.86 -18.59
C SER A 481 3.94 16.26 -19.55
N ALA A 482 4.10 16.48 -20.85
CA ALA A 482 3.21 15.89 -21.86
C ALA A 482 3.39 14.38 -21.96
N ALA A 483 4.62 13.86 -21.95
CA ALA A 483 4.90 12.42 -21.94
C ALA A 483 4.31 11.74 -20.69
N LEU A 484 4.53 12.34 -19.51
CA LEU A 484 3.97 11.81 -18.26
C LEU A 484 2.43 11.87 -18.28
N ALA A 485 1.83 12.95 -18.79
CA ALA A 485 0.38 13.08 -18.91
C ALA A 485 -0.23 12.04 -19.86
N ILE A 486 0.46 11.72 -20.98
CA ILE A 486 0.06 10.60 -21.86
C ILE A 486 0.06 9.28 -21.07
N GLY A 487 1.12 9.01 -20.30
CA GLY A 487 1.20 7.83 -19.45
C GLY A 487 0.07 7.76 -18.43
N LEU A 488 -0.33 8.90 -17.84
CA LEU A 488 -1.45 8.97 -16.88
C LEU A 488 -2.81 8.69 -17.53
N ILE A 489 -3.09 9.28 -18.70
CA ILE A 489 -4.36 9.10 -19.42
C ILE A 489 -4.51 7.68 -19.93
N MET A 490 -3.41 7.07 -20.40
CA MET A 490 -3.37 5.72 -20.97
C MET A 490 -2.96 4.65 -19.94
N ALA A 491 -2.95 4.97 -18.63
CA ALA A 491 -2.49 4.04 -17.61
C ALA A 491 -3.29 2.73 -17.60
N GLY A 492 -2.58 1.60 -17.65
CA GLY A 492 -3.14 0.25 -17.57
C GLY A 492 -3.84 -0.26 -18.83
N THR A 493 -3.84 0.51 -19.91
CA THR A 493 -4.57 0.17 -21.15
C THR A 493 -3.80 -0.76 -22.08
N ASN A 494 -2.48 -0.77 -21.99
CA ASN A 494 -1.58 -1.43 -22.95
C ASN A 494 -1.88 -1.02 -24.43
N ASN A 495 -2.23 0.25 -24.62
CA ASN A 495 -2.56 0.78 -25.95
C ASN A 495 -1.33 0.77 -26.88
N GLU A 496 -1.38 -0.01 -27.96
CA GLU A 496 -0.27 -0.22 -28.88
C GLU A 496 0.17 1.08 -29.59
N ASN A 497 -0.79 1.98 -29.90
CA ASN A 497 -0.50 3.26 -30.52
C ASN A 497 0.29 4.15 -29.54
N ALA A 498 -0.16 4.26 -28.31
CA ALA A 498 0.53 5.04 -27.28
C ALA A 498 1.94 4.49 -27.00
N ILE A 499 2.09 3.17 -26.91
CA ILE A 499 3.39 2.49 -26.71
C ILE A 499 4.33 2.80 -27.87
N THR A 500 3.87 2.63 -29.11
CA THR A 500 4.69 2.83 -30.32
C THR A 500 5.16 4.29 -30.44
N GLU A 501 4.26 5.24 -30.23
CA GLU A 501 4.61 6.66 -30.31
C GLU A 501 5.57 7.07 -29.17
N LEU A 502 5.34 6.61 -27.94
CA LEU A 502 6.24 6.88 -26.82
C LEU A 502 7.63 6.28 -27.05
N LEU A 503 7.75 5.02 -27.51
CA LEU A 503 9.03 4.39 -27.84
C LEU A 503 9.77 5.16 -28.91
N LYS A 504 9.05 5.58 -29.95
CA LYS A 504 9.61 6.38 -31.04
C LYS A 504 10.18 7.70 -30.52
N PHE A 505 9.39 8.49 -29.77
CA PHE A 505 9.85 9.74 -29.19
C PHE A 505 11.02 9.55 -28.23
N GLY A 506 10.98 8.54 -27.37
CA GLY A 506 12.07 8.22 -26.45
C GLY A 506 13.39 7.92 -27.14
N SER A 507 13.35 7.35 -28.35
CA SER A 507 14.56 7.05 -29.14
C SER A 507 15.04 8.21 -30.03
N GLU A 508 14.16 9.13 -30.43
CA GLU A 508 14.48 10.23 -31.34
C GLU A 508 14.96 11.51 -30.63
N THR A 509 14.43 11.79 -29.42
CA THR A 509 14.76 13.03 -28.69
C THR A 509 16.16 13.00 -28.06
N GLN A 510 16.79 14.20 -27.96
CA GLN A 510 18.06 14.40 -27.27
C GLN A 510 17.89 14.85 -25.82
N HIS A 511 16.66 15.10 -25.37
CA HIS A 511 16.37 15.62 -24.04
C HIS A 511 16.18 14.49 -23.03
N GLU A 512 17.15 14.30 -22.15
CA GLU A 512 17.08 13.28 -21.06
C GLU A 512 15.79 13.35 -20.23
N LYS A 513 15.24 14.56 -20.03
CA LYS A 513 13.97 14.75 -19.31
C LYS A 513 12.81 14.06 -20.01
N ILE A 514 12.73 14.20 -21.32
CA ILE A 514 11.67 13.59 -22.13
C ILE A 514 11.87 12.07 -22.15
N ILE A 515 13.12 11.59 -22.36
CA ILE A 515 13.41 10.14 -22.33
C ILE A 515 12.99 9.52 -21.01
N ARG A 516 13.32 10.17 -19.89
CA ARG A 516 12.94 9.69 -18.54
C ARG A 516 11.42 9.66 -18.32
N ALA A 517 10.73 10.73 -18.73
CA ALA A 517 9.27 10.80 -18.65
C ALA A 517 8.59 9.76 -19.55
N THR A 518 9.15 9.54 -20.75
CA THR A 518 8.65 8.53 -21.69
C THR A 518 8.82 7.11 -21.12
N GLY A 519 9.99 6.80 -20.54
CA GLY A 519 10.21 5.52 -19.87
C GLY A 519 9.22 5.29 -18.71
N LEU A 520 8.95 6.33 -17.90
CA LEU A 520 7.95 6.27 -16.84
C LEU A 520 6.52 6.13 -17.41
N ALA A 521 6.20 6.86 -18.49
CA ALA A 521 4.90 6.77 -19.15
C ALA A 521 4.63 5.35 -19.69
N LEU A 522 5.64 4.71 -20.31
CA LEU A 522 5.54 3.31 -20.77
C LEU A 522 5.26 2.34 -19.62
N ALA A 523 5.90 2.57 -18.46
CA ALA A 523 5.63 1.79 -17.25
C ALA A 523 4.17 1.96 -16.79
N LEU A 524 3.61 3.19 -16.86
CA LEU A 524 2.21 3.46 -16.50
C LEU A 524 1.23 2.80 -17.48
N VAL A 525 1.49 2.87 -18.79
CA VAL A 525 0.64 2.26 -19.83
C VAL A 525 0.57 0.73 -19.65
N SER A 526 1.69 0.12 -19.27
CA SER A 526 1.83 -1.34 -19.07
C SER A 526 1.35 -1.83 -17.69
N PHE A 527 0.75 -0.99 -16.86
CA PHE A 527 0.32 -1.34 -15.49
C PHE A 527 -0.60 -2.56 -15.46
N GLY A 528 -0.24 -3.58 -14.65
CA GLY A 528 -1.05 -4.78 -14.42
C GLY A 528 -1.21 -5.72 -15.62
N GLN A 529 -0.41 -5.56 -16.68
CA GLN A 529 -0.53 -6.36 -17.91
C GLN A 529 0.24 -7.70 -17.85
N GLU A 530 1.10 -7.86 -16.86
CA GLU A 530 1.90 -9.09 -16.65
C GLU A 530 2.63 -9.55 -17.93
N GLU A 531 2.41 -10.80 -18.39
CA GLU A 531 3.07 -11.37 -19.56
C GLU A 531 2.79 -10.61 -20.87
N ASN A 532 1.68 -9.88 -20.96
CA ASN A 532 1.35 -9.09 -22.16
C ASN A 532 2.33 -7.91 -22.36
N ALA A 533 2.99 -7.45 -21.29
CA ALA A 533 3.96 -6.38 -21.35
C ALA A 533 5.39 -6.87 -21.64
N ASP A 534 5.64 -8.19 -21.69
CA ASP A 534 7.01 -8.74 -21.81
C ASP A 534 7.74 -8.24 -23.07
N GLY A 535 7.03 -8.03 -24.18
CA GLY A 535 7.62 -7.48 -25.41
C GLY A 535 8.14 -6.05 -25.23
N VAL A 536 7.38 -5.19 -24.55
CA VAL A 536 7.80 -3.81 -24.23
C VAL A 536 8.96 -3.83 -23.23
N ILE A 537 8.88 -4.67 -22.23
CA ILE A 537 9.91 -4.86 -21.19
C ILE A 537 11.24 -5.25 -21.85
N GLU A 538 11.25 -6.23 -22.73
CA GLU A 538 12.47 -6.69 -23.39
C GLU A 538 13.07 -5.60 -24.29
N SER A 539 12.24 -4.90 -25.05
CA SER A 539 12.67 -3.78 -25.89
C SER A 539 13.39 -2.70 -25.05
N LEU A 540 12.81 -2.31 -23.90
CA LEU A 540 13.40 -1.29 -23.03
C LEU A 540 14.67 -1.77 -22.29
N LEU A 541 14.67 -3.01 -21.80
CA LEU A 541 15.78 -3.54 -21.00
C LEU A 541 17.03 -3.85 -21.83
N THR A 542 16.89 -4.11 -23.13
CA THR A 542 18.02 -4.36 -24.04
C THR A 542 18.58 -3.09 -24.66
N ASP A 543 17.98 -1.93 -24.39
CA ASP A 543 18.42 -0.66 -24.97
C ASP A 543 19.80 -0.23 -24.44
N LYS A 544 20.55 0.47 -25.29
CA LYS A 544 21.86 1.01 -24.93
C LYS A 544 21.78 2.17 -23.96
N ASP A 545 20.70 2.99 -24.05
CA ASP A 545 20.48 4.11 -23.16
C ASP A 545 20.02 3.60 -21.78
N PHE A 546 20.76 3.97 -20.74
CA PHE A 546 20.43 3.61 -19.37
C PHE A 546 19.11 4.22 -18.89
N ILE A 547 18.68 5.35 -19.46
CA ILE A 547 17.41 6.00 -19.09
C ILE A 547 16.22 5.17 -19.60
N LEU A 548 16.34 4.57 -20.79
CA LEU A 548 15.32 3.65 -21.30
C LEU A 548 15.32 2.34 -20.48
N ARG A 549 16.50 1.80 -20.12
CA ARG A 549 16.57 0.64 -19.20
C ARG A 549 15.97 0.96 -17.83
N TYR A 550 16.19 2.19 -17.31
CA TYR A 550 15.51 2.68 -16.12
C TYR A 550 13.98 2.61 -16.25
N GLY A 551 13.43 3.08 -17.38
CA GLY A 551 12.01 2.91 -17.72
C GLY A 551 11.61 1.44 -17.77
N GLY A 552 12.45 0.58 -18.36
CA GLY A 552 12.21 -0.87 -18.46
C GLY A 552 12.07 -1.58 -17.12
N VAL A 553 12.95 -1.30 -16.15
CA VAL A 553 12.82 -1.89 -14.80
C VAL A 553 11.58 -1.41 -14.05
N LEU A 554 11.17 -0.14 -14.23
CA LEU A 554 9.90 0.35 -13.70
C LEU A 554 8.71 -0.31 -14.40
N THR A 555 8.82 -0.58 -15.71
CA THR A 555 7.79 -1.31 -16.46
C THR A 555 7.61 -2.73 -15.91
N VAL A 556 8.70 -3.45 -15.58
CA VAL A 556 8.61 -4.75 -14.89
C VAL A 556 7.87 -4.60 -13.56
N GLY A 557 8.23 -3.59 -12.75
CA GLY A 557 7.60 -3.36 -11.43
C GLY A 557 6.11 -3.10 -11.50
N LEU A 558 5.66 -2.32 -12.50
CA LEU A 558 4.24 -1.97 -12.65
C LEU A 558 3.43 -2.99 -13.46
N ALA A 559 4.03 -3.66 -14.44
CA ALA A 559 3.36 -4.73 -15.17
C ALA A 559 3.02 -5.92 -14.25
N TYR A 560 3.95 -6.29 -13.37
CA TYR A 560 3.79 -7.39 -12.40
C TYR A 560 3.45 -6.90 -10.99
N VAL A 561 2.81 -5.76 -10.86
CA VAL A 561 2.47 -5.11 -9.59
C VAL A 561 1.63 -6.03 -8.69
N GLY A 562 2.08 -6.27 -7.45
CA GLY A 562 1.39 -7.08 -6.44
C GLY A 562 1.29 -8.58 -6.73
N THR A 563 1.88 -9.08 -7.81
CA THR A 563 1.77 -10.49 -8.21
C THR A 563 2.78 -11.40 -7.50
N SER A 564 3.84 -10.86 -6.95
CA SER A 564 4.98 -11.63 -6.41
C SER A 564 5.56 -12.66 -7.39
N ASN A 565 5.53 -12.34 -8.70
CA ASN A 565 5.96 -13.25 -9.75
C ASN A 565 7.48 -13.48 -9.71
N ASN A 566 7.89 -14.74 -9.59
CA ASN A 566 9.29 -15.13 -9.48
C ASN A 566 10.15 -14.75 -10.70
N LYS A 567 9.59 -14.76 -11.92
CA LYS A 567 10.31 -14.31 -13.11
C LYS A 567 10.64 -12.82 -13.02
N ALA A 568 9.65 -12.00 -12.65
CA ALA A 568 9.83 -10.57 -12.47
C ALA A 568 10.84 -10.26 -11.35
N ILE A 569 10.73 -10.94 -10.20
CA ILE A 569 11.66 -10.79 -9.08
C ILE A 569 13.08 -11.11 -9.50
N ARG A 570 13.33 -12.27 -10.15
CA ARG A 570 14.66 -12.65 -10.62
C ARG A 570 15.21 -11.65 -11.64
N LYS A 571 14.38 -11.18 -12.57
CA LYS A 571 14.77 -10.17 -13.57
C LYS A 571 15.18 -8.86 -12.87
N LEU A 572 14.41 -8.38 -11.92
CA LEU A 572 14.71 -7.17 -11.16
C LEU A 572 15.97 -7.33 -10.29
N LEU A 573 16.15 -8.47 -9.63
CA LEU A 573 17.38 -8.75 -8.86
C LEU A 573 18.61 -8.77 -9.74
N HIS A 574 18.53 -9.32 -10.94
CA HIS A 574 19.62 -9.29 -11.91
C HIS A 574 20.01 -7.86 -12.24
N TYR A 575 19.07 -6.99 -12.63
CA TYR A 575 19.38 -5.59 -12.94
C TYR A 575 19.78 -4.76 -11.72
N ALA A 576 19.34 -5.13 -10.52
CA ALA A 576 19.75 -4.48 -9.28
C ALA A 576 21.24 -4.68 -8.95
N VAL A 577 21.86 -5.76 -9.46
CA VAL A 577 23.27 -6.12 -9.19
C VAL A 577 24.14 -5.86 -10.40
N ASP A 578 23.71 -6.20 -11.60
CA ASP A 578 24.54 -6.33 -12.79
C ASP A 578 24.58 -5.08 -13.68
N ASP A 579 23.57 -4.21 -13.62
CA ASP A 579 23.55 -3.02 -14.48
C ASP A 579 24.67 -2.02 -14.11
N VAL A 580 25.29 -1.41 -15.10
CA VAL A 580 26.38 -0.44 -14.94
C VAL A 580 25.85 0.88 -14.33
N ALA A 581 24.61 1.28 -14.67
CA ALA A 581 24.04 2.55 -14.25
C ALA A 581 23.42 2.46 -12.85
N ASP A 582 23.83 3.36 -11.96
CA ASP A 582 23.30 3.44 -10.59
C ASP A 582 21.78 3.73 -10.54
N ASP A 583 21.27 4.52 -11.48
CA ASP A 583 19.84 4.84 -11.58
C ASP A 583 19.00 3.60 -11.88
N VAL A 584 19.51 2.72 -12.78
CA VAL A 584 18.83 1.46 -13.12
C VAL A 584 18.84 0.52 -11.91
N ARG A 585 19.98 0.35 -11.24
CA ARG A 585 20.08 -0.50 -10.04
C ARG A 585 19.13 -0.04 -8.94
N ARG A 586 19.10 1.28 -8.68
CA ARG A 586 18.17 1.88 -7.71
C ARG A 586 16.71 1.61 -8.05
N ALA A 587 16.33 1.86 -9.31
CA ALA A 587 14.97 1.66 -9.78
C ALA A 587 14.54 0.19 -9.74
N ALA A 588 15.44 -0.73 -10.08
CA ALA A 588 15.18 -2.17 -10.01
C ALA A 588 14.87 -2.64 -8.57
N VAL A 589 15.61 -2.11 -7.59
CA VAL A 589 15.33 -2.41 -6.18
C VAL A 589 13.99 -1.81 -5.73
N ILE A 590 13.69 -0.56 -6.12
CA ILE A 590 12.39 0.08 -5.81
C ILE A 590 11.24 -0.70 -6.45
N ALA A 591 11.42 -1.18 -7.68
CA ALA A 591 10.42 -1.95 -8.41
C ALA A 591 10.05 -3.26 -7.71
N LEU A 592 10.99 -3.91 -6.98
CA LEU A 592 10.68 -5.07 -6.14
C LEU A 592 9.62 -4.76 -5.07
N GLY A 593 9.62 -3.53 -4.51
CA GLY A 593 8.60 -3.09 -3.56
C GLY A 593 7.19 -3.10 -4.17
N PHE A 594 7.06 -2.74 -5.45
CA PHE A 594 5.78 -2.78 -6.16
C PHE A 594 5.34 -4.19 -6.53
N VAL A 595 6.26 -5.07 -6.85
CA VAL A 595 5.92 -6.47 -7.18
C VAL A 595 5.45 -7.23 -5.94
N MET A 596 6.00 -6.94 -4.75
CA MET A 596 5.87 -7.79 -3.57
C MET A 596 5.00 -7.24 -2.44
N PHE A 597 4.32 -6.11 -2.58
CA PHE A 597 3.57 -5.52 -1.45
C PHE A 597 2.44 -6.41 -0.91
N ASN A 598 1.88 -7.32 -1.71
CA ASN A 598 0.90 -8.28 -1.23
C ASN A 598 1.50 -9.40 -0.35
N GLN A 599 2.81 -9.65 -0.48
CA GLN A 599 3.56 -10.62 0.32
C GLN A 599 4.71 -9.93 1.08
N TYR A 600 4.41 -8.83 1.74
CA TYR A 600 5.41 -7.97 2.40
C TYR A 600 6.25 -8.72 3.45
N GLU A 601 5.74 -9.80 4.04
CA GLU A 601 6.46 -10.60 5.04
C GLU A 601 7.71 -11.30 4.47
N GLN A 602 7.74 -11.56 3.16
CA GLN A 602 8.89 -12.16 2.49
C GLN A 602 9.93 -11.11 2.05
N MET A 603 9.54 -9.85 1.99
CA MET A 603 10.37 -8.76 1.49
C MET A 603 11.73 -8.63 2.20
N PRO A 604 11.81 -8.66 3.56
CA PRO A 604 13.12 -8.59 4.24
C PRO A 604 14.08 -9.72 3.86
N LYS A 605 13.57 -10.93 3.61
CA LYS A 605 14.43 -12.07 3.22
C LYS A 605 15.13 -11.82 1.88
N ILE A 606 14.41 -11.26 0.91
CA ILE A 606 14.95 -10.91 -0.42
C ILE A 606 15.87 -9.71 -0.32
N MET A 607 15.55 -8.72 0.50
CA MET A 607 16.27 -7.47 0.62
C MET A 607 17.54 -7.55 1.48
N ASN A 608 17.76 -8.64 2.23
CA ASN A 608 18.85 -8.75 3.20
C ASN A 608 20.24 -8.49 2.58
N LEU A 609 20.53 -9.08 1.44
CA LEU A 609 21.81 -8.88 0.73
C LEU A 609 21.91 -7.47 0.12
N LEU A 610 20.80 -6.95 -0.40
CA LEU A 610 20.75 -5.60 -1.01
C LEU A 610 20.92 -4.50 0.04
N ALA A 611 20.42 -4.72 1.25
CA ALA A 611 20.57 -3.81 2.39
C ALA A 611 22.03 -3.61 2.79
N MET A 612 22.87 -4.63 2.60
CA MET A 612 24.29 -4.60 2.90
C MET A 612 25.18 -4.27 1.70
N SER A 613 24.57 -3.90 0.56
CA SER A 613 25.31 -3.56 -0.65
C SER A 613 26.26 -2.40 -0.43
N TYR A 614 27.46 -2.46 -1.02
CA TYR A 614 28.40 -1.34 -0.99
C TYR A 614 27.88 -0.13 -1.80
N SER A 615 27.03 -0.36 -2.80
CA SER A 615 26.44 0.73 -3.60
C SER A 615 25.38 1.50 -2.78
N PRO A 616 25.56 2.80 -2.54
CA PRO A 616 24.59 3.60 -1.80
C PRO A 616 23.24 3.73 -2.52
N HIS A 617 23.23 3.65 -3.86
CA HIS A 617 21.99 3.69 -4.64
C HIS A 617 21.11 2.45 -4.41
N VAL A 618 21.73 1.27 -4.25
CA VAL A 618 21.04 0.03 -3.91
C VAL A 618 20.50 0.10 -2.48
N ARG A 619 21.28 0.59 -1.50
CA ARG A 619 20.81 0.74 -0.12
C ARG A 619 19.64 1.73 -0.02
N TYR A 620 19.71 2.87 -0.74
CA TYR A 620 18.60 3.80 -0.85
C TYR A 620 17.34 3.12 -1.42
N GLY A 621 17.49 2.40 -2.54
CA GLY A 621 16.42 1.65 -3.16
C GLY A 621 15.79 0.64 -2.21
N THR A 622 16.60 -0.08 -1.44
CA THR A 622 16.16 -1.06 -0.44
C THR A 622 15.29 -0.42 0.65
N ALA A 623 15.72 0.73 1.18
CA ALA A 623 14.95 1.45 2.21
C ALA A 623 13.57 1.91 1.69
N ILE A 624 13.52 2.45 0.47
CA ILE A 624 12.26 2.88 -0.15
C ILE A 624 11.38 1.68 -0.50
N ALA A 625 11.94 0.61 -1.06
CA ALA A 625 11.20 -0.60 -1.41
C ALA A 625 10.55 -1.28 -0.19
N LEU A 626 11.28 -1.39 0.92
CA LEU A 626 10.73 -1.86 2.20
C LEU A 626 9.62 -0.93 2.70
N GLY A 627 9.81 0.39 2.58
CA GLY A 627 8.80 1.38 2.92
C GLY A 627 7.50 1.23 2.12
N ILE A 628 7.60 0.98 0.82
CA ILE A 628 6.45 0.78 -0.09
C ILE A 628 5.74 -0.53 0.23
N ALA A 629 6.49 -1.64 0.30
CA ALA A 629 5.91 -2.96 0.52
C ALA A 629 5.26 -3.10 1.90
N CYS A 630 5.86 -2.52 2.94
CA CYS A 630 5.40 -2.63 4.33
C CYS A 630 4.65 -1.38 4.82
N ALA A 631 4.12 -0.52 3.92
CA ALA A 631 3.47 0.74 4.30
C ALA A 631 2.33 0.51 5.31
N GLY A 632 2.34 1.26 6.43
CA GLY A 632 1.32 1.21 7.48
C GLY A 632 1.26 -0.09 8.28
N THR A 633 2.14 -1.07 7.99
CA THR A 633 2.12 -2.38 8.68
C THR A 633 2.87 -2.37 10.01
N GLY A 634 3.85 -1.45 10.20
CA GLY A 634 4.75 -1.48 11.35
C GLY A 634 5.53 -2.79 11.48
N TYR A 635 5.93 -3.41 10.37
CA TYR A 635 6.60 -4.71 10.34
C TYR A 635 8.01 -4.63 10.91
N GLN A 636 8.27 -5.35 12.01
CA GLN A 636 9.47 -5.19 12.81
C GLN A 636 10.76 -5.62 12.09
N GLU A 637 10.71 -6.68 11.29
CA GLU A 637 11.89 -7.14 10.53
C GLU A 637 12.34 -6.10 9.52
N ALA A 638 11.39 -5.46 8.82
CA ALA A 638 11.69 -4.36 7.90
C ALA A 638 12.28 -3.15 8.64
N LEU A 639 11.72 -2.78 9.80
CA LEU A 639 12.26 -1.70 10.64
C LEU A 639 13.67 -2.00 11.14
N ASN A 640 13.95 -3.24 11.56
CA ASN A 640 15.29 -3.66 11.99
C ASN A 640 16.31 -3.56 10.86
N MET A 641 15.90 -3.87 9.63
CA MET A 641 16.76 -3.80 8.44
C MET A 641 17.07 -2.36 8.03
N ILE A 642 16.12 -1.43 8.14
CA ILE A 642 16.32 -0.02 7.78
C ILE A 642 17.06 0.74 8.89
N GLU A 643 16.94 0.36 10.15
CA GLU A 643 17.50 1.10 11.30
C GLU A 643 19.00 1.44 11.13
N PRO A 644 19.91 0.54 10.67
CA PRO A 644 21.30 0.89 10.41
C PRO A 644 21.48 1.98 9.33
N MET A 645 20.60 2.01 8.33
CA MET A 645 20.67 2.98 7.23
C MET A 645 20.33 4.40 7.66
N LEU A 646 19.66 4.60 8.80
CA LEU A 646 19.39 5.93 9.37
C LEU A 646 20.68 6.67 9.76
N THR A 647 21.78 5.95 9.94
CA THR A 647 23.11 6.47 10.29
C THR A 647 24.14 6.24 9.18
N ASP A 648 23.71 5.93 7.97
CA ASP A 648 24.60 5.71 6.82
C ASP A 648 25.48 6.93 6.55
N THR A 649 26.67 6.68 6.01
CA THR A 649 27.63 7.75 5.66
C THR A 649 27.10 8.65 4.55
N THR A 650 26.25 8.11 3.66
CA THR A 650 25.72 8.82 2.49
C THR A 650 24.40 9.52 2.85
N ASP A 651 24.27 10.79 2.50
CA ASP A 651 23.13 11.66 2.84
C ASP A 651 21.80 11.19 2.24
N PHE A 652 21.77 10.86 0.96
CA PHE A 652 20.54 10.40 0.31
C PHE A 652 20.10 9.00 0.78
N VAL A 653 21.02 8.14 1.26
CA VAL A 653 20.64 6.87 1.89
C VAL A 653 19.91 7.14 3.21
N ARG A 654 20.42 8.07 4.04
CA ARG A 654 19.72 8.50 5.25
C ARG A 654 18.33 9.08 4.94
N GLN A 655 18.23 9.89 3.86
CA GLN A 655 16.95 10.41 3.38
C GLN A 655 15.96 9.28 3.05
N GLY A 656 16.39 8.31 2.25
CA GLY A 656 15.57 7.15 1.88
C GLY A 656 15.16 6.30 3.07
N ALA A 657 16.09 6.08 4.01
CA ALA A 657 15.84 5.34 5.24
C ALA A 657 14.78 6.02 6.13
N MET A 658 14.84 7.36 6.27
CA MET A 658 13.83 8.11 7.02
C MET A 658 12.45 8.02 6.36
N ILE A 659 12.37 8.19 5.04
CA ILE A 659 11.10 8.09 4.31
C ILE A 659 10.53 6.66 4.36
N GLY A 660 11.36 5.64 4.13
CA GLY A 660 10.96 4.24 4.23
C GLY A 660 10.44 3.88 5.62
N THR A 661 11.15 4.30 6.68
CA THR A 661 10.70 4.10 8.07
C THR A 661 9.39 4.83 8.35
N ALA A 662 9.21 6.05 7.83
CA ALA A 662 7.99 6.82 8.01
C ALA A 662 6.78 6.16 7.34
N LEU A 663 6.96 5.59 6.13
CA LEU A 663 5.92 4.82 5.44
C LEU A 663 5.48 3.60 6.25
N ILE A 664 6.42 2.86 6.83
CA ILE A 664 6.11 1.68 7.66
C ILE A 664 5.39 2.07 8.95
N LEU A 665 5.81 3.18 9.59
CA LEU A 665 5.30 3.65 10.89
C LEU A 665 4.08 4.59 10.77
N GLN A 666 3.45 4.69 9.61
CA GLN A 666 2.27 5.54 9.44
C GLN A 666 1.20 5.21 10.48
N GLN A 667 0.65 6.25 11.11
CA GLN A 667 -0.43 6.16 12.10
C GLN A 667 -0.13 5.32 13.36
N ALA A 668 1.10 4.87 13.55
CA ALA A 668 1.51 4.19 14.77
C ALA A 668 1.47 5.14 15.98
N ASN A 669 1.32 4.58 17.18
CA ASN A 669 1.51 5.28 18.43
C ASN A 669 2.62 4.60 19.27
N GLN A 670 2.97 5.19 20.41
CA GLN A 670 4.04 4.67 21.29
C GLN A 670 3.74 3.26 21.83
N ASN A 671 2.47 2.97 22.09
CA ASN A 671 2.05 1.69 22.66
C ASN A 671 2.00 0.58 21.59
N SER A 672 1.66 0.93 20.35
CA SER A 672 1.65 -0.02 19.23
C SER A 672 3.06 -0.31 18.72
N GLU A 673 3.93 0.73 18.69
CA GLU A 673 5.27 0.64 18.12
C GLU A 673 6.28 1.46 18.94
N PRO A 674 7.01 0.83 19.86
CA PRO A 674 7.93 1.53 20.75
C PRO A 674 9.06 2.28 20.01
N LYS A 675 9.43 1.84 18.81
CA LYS A 675 10.46 2.48 17.98
C LYS A 675 10.05 3.88 17.46
N LEU A 676 8.75 4.17 17.43
CA LEU A 676 8.23 5.43 16.88
C LEU A 676 8.81 6.66 17.61
N GLU A 677 8.86 6.61 18.93
CA GLU A 677 9.33 7.76 19.70
C GLU A 677 10.82 8.02 19.47
N LYS A 678 11.64 6.96 19.45
CA LYS A 678 13.06 7.06 19.10
C LYS A 678 13.22 7.65 17.71
N PHE A 679 12.40 7.20 16.75
CA PHE A 679 12.43 7.70 15.38
C PHE A 679 12.02 9.18 15.29
N LYS A 680 10.94 9.62 15.94
CA LYS A 680 10.54 11.04 16.02
C LYS A 680 11.65 11.92 16.60
N LYS A 681 12.32 11.47 17.67
CA LYS A 681 13.48 12.18 18.24
C LYS A 681 14.65 12.25 17.24
N THR A 682 14.90 11.21 16.49
CA THR A 682 15.92 11.20 15.42
C THR A 682 15.58 12.22 14.34
N LEU A 683 14.34 12.25 13.84
CA LEU A 683 13.90 13.26 12.87
C LEU A 683 14.09 14.68 13.39
N GLN A 684 13.68 14.94 14.65
CA GLN A 684 13.86 16.23 15.31
C GLN A 684 15.33 16.63 15.40
N SER A 685 16.20 15.70 15.76
CA SER A 685 17.65 15.93 15.79
C SER A 685 18.19 16.32 14.40
N VAL A 686 17.77 15.61 13.33
CA VAL A 686 18.26 15.83 11.96
C VAL A 686 17.85 17.22 11.44
N TYR A 687 16.56 17.61 11.51
CA TYR A 687 16.15 18.90 10.95
C TYR A 687 16.60 20.09 11.79
N SER A 688 16.89 19.90 13.09
CA SER A 688 17.36 20.97 13.99
C SER A 688 18.88 21.23 13.89
N LYS A 689 19.70 20.27 13.46
CA LYS A 689 21.15 20.42 13.34
C LYS A 689 21.51 21.43 12.25
N LYS A 690 22.37 22.42 12.55
CA LYS A 690 22.80 23.45 11.58
C LYS A 690 23.61 22.88 10.41
N HIS A 691 24.46 21.90 10.68
CA HIS A 691 25.45 21.36 9.73
C HIS A 691 25.03 20.04 9.07
N GLU A 692 23.78 19.59 9.27
CA GLU A 692 23.28 18.41 8.58
C GLU A 692 23.00 18.72 7.10
N ASP A 693 23.17 17.72 6.25
CA ASP A 693 22.93 17.82 4.82
C ASP A 693 21.49 18.18 4.49
N ILE A 694 21.31 18.96 3.44
CA ILE A 694 19.98 19.48 3.08
C ILE A 694 19.04 18.36 2.60
N LEU A 695 19.56 17.30 1.96
CA LEU A 695 18.78 16.13 1.55
C LEU A 695 18.28 15.35 2.76
N CYS A 696 19.14 15.16 3.78
CA CYS A 696 18.74 14.55 5.05
C CYS A 696 17.65 15.36 5.74
N LYS A 697 17.80 16.70 5.78
CA LYS A 697 16.78 17.58 6.36
C LYS A 697 15.46 17.48 5.62
N MET A 698 15.50 17.48 4.30
CA MET A 698 14.30 17.27 3.47
C MET A 698 13.64 15.94 3.80
N GLY A 699 14.44 14.85 3.87
CA GLY A 699 13.95 13.54 4.25
C GLY A 699 13.27 13.53 5.63
N ALA A 700 13.89 14.15 6.64
CA ALA A 700 13.35 14.23 7.99
C ALA A 700 12.03 15.03 8.04
N ILE A 701 11.94 16.14 7.30
CA ILE A 701 10.75 16.99 7.24
C ILE A 701 9.60 16.25 6.55
N LEU A 702 9.86 15.64 5.37
CA LEU A 702 8.84 14.87 4.65
C LEU A 702 8.37 13.66 5.46
N SER A 703 9.29 12.94 6.11
CA SER A 703 8.97 11.81 6.98
C SER A 703 8.06 12.20 8.14
N SER A 704 8.29 13.40 8.71
CA SER A 704 7.42 13.96 9.76
C SER A 704 5.98 14.16 9.25
N GLY A 705 5.81 14.64 8.01
CA GLY A 705 4.49 14.74 7.37
C GLY A 705 3.84 13.39 7.09
N ILE A 706 4.62 12.42 6.58
CA ILE A 706 4.12 11.08 6.21
C ILE A 706 3.58 10.31 7.43
N ILE A 707 4.25 10.38 8.59
CA ILE A 707 3.78 9.71 9.82
C ILE A 707 2.40 10.23 10.25
N GLU A 708 2.17 11.51 10.12
CA GLU A 708 0.96 12.21 10.59
C GLU A 708 -0.04 12.49 9.45
N ALA A 709 0.09 11.80 8.30
CA ALA A 709 -0.66 12.07 7.07
C ALA A 709 -2.17 12.16 7.28
N GLY A 710 -2.80 13.17 6.61
CA GLY A 710 -4.25 13.37 6.61
C GLY A 710 -4.83 13.54 8.01
N GLY A 711 -4.19 14.33 8.89
CA GLY A 711 -4.63 14.51 10.26
C GLY A 711 -4.62 13.22 11.08
N ARG A 712 -3.66 12.35 10.84
CA ARG A 712 -3.50 11.03 11.49
C ARG A 712 -4.54 9.99 11.09
N ASN A 713 -5.20 10.19 9.94
CA ASN A 713 -6.28 9.32 9.49
C ASN A 713 -6.10 8.76 8.08
N GLN A 714 -4.96 9.01 7.44
CA GLN A 714 -4.64 8.45 6.12
C GLN A 714 -3.41 7.56 6.16
N VAL A 715 -3.42 6.52 5.34
CA VAL A 715 -2.31 5.58 5.15
C VAL A 715 -2.10 5.30 3.67
N VAL A 716 -0.87 5.04 3.28
CA VAL A 716 -0.57 4.56 1.93
C VAL A 716 -1.13 3.15 1.77
N ARG A 717 -1.99 2.96 0.78
CA ARG A 717 -2.61 1.67 0.48
C ARG A 717 -2.58 1.39 -1.01
N LEU A 718 -1.78 0.42 -1.42
CA LEU A 718 -1.56 0.06 -2.82
C LEU A 718 -2.53 -1.02 -3.32
N ALA A 719 -3.12 -1.80 -2.41
CA ALA A 719 -4.09 -2.83 -2.73
C ALA A 719 -5.49 -2.51 -2.22
N SER A 720 -6.51 -3.08 -2.88
CA SER A 720 -7.88 -3.16 -2.36
C SER A 720 -7.92 -4.12 -1.18
N GLN A 721 -9.07 -4.24 -0.51
CA GLN A 721 -9.22 -5.20 0.59
C GLN A 721 -9.12 -6.65 0.13
N GLN A 722 -9.41 -6.92 -1.11
CA GLN A 722 -9.34 -8.25 -1.75
C GLN A 722 -7.97 -8.55 -2.37
N GLY A 723 -6.98 -7.64 -2.24
CA GLY A 723 -5.62 -7.84 -2.75
C GLY A 723 -5.39 -7.39 -4.20
N PHE A 724 -6.38 -6.80 -4.87
CA PHE A 724 -6.18 -6.22 -6.20
C PHE A 724 -5.37 -4.93 -6.13
N PRO A 725 -4.36 -4.74 -6.98
CA PRO A 725 -3.59 -3.50 -7.02
C PRO A 725 -4.48 -2.33 -7.45
N LYS A 726 -4.39 -1.22 -6.72
CA LYS A 726 -5.11 0.03 -7.02
C LYS A 726 -4.30 0.86 -8.01
N LEU A 727 -4.83 1.07 -9.21
CA LEU A 727 -4.12 1.77 -10.28
C LEU A 727 -3.66 3.17 -9.84
N ALA A 728 -4.57 4.03 -9.39
CA ALA A 728 -4.23 5.40 -9.01
C ALA A 728 -3.20 5.43 -7.86
N SER A 729 -3.33 4.52 -6.87
CA SER A 729 -2.43 4.47 -5.73
C SER A 729 -1.02 4.05 -6.13
N CYS A 730 -0.88 3.04 -6.97
CA CYS A 730 0.43 2.58 -7.46
C CYS A 730 1.08 3.61 -8.39
N VAL A 731 0.29 4.24 -9.28
CA VAL A 731 0.74 5.34 -10.15
C VAL A 731 1.24 6.51 -9.30
N GLY A 732 0.49 6.92 -8.28
CA GLY A 732 0.90 7.97 -7.37
C GLY A 732 2.21 7.65 -6.65
N MET A 733 2.35 6.42 -6.16
CA MET A 733 3.55 6.00 -5.43
C MET A 733 4.78 5.88 -6.34
N VAL A 734 4.66 5.35 -7.56
CA VAL A 734 5.81 5.24 -8.47
C VAL A 734 6.31 6.63 -8.90
N ILE A 735 5.41 7.59 -9.17
CA ILE A 735 5.81 8.95 -9.50
C ILE A 735 6.40 9.64 -8.26
N PHE A 736 5.84 9.43 -7.07
CA PHE A 736 6.41 9.90 -5.81
C PHE A 736 7.86 9.42 -5.62
N THR A 737 8.20 8.18 -5.94
CA THR A 737 9.59 7.69 -5.79
C THR A 737 10.61 8.45 -6.65
N ASN A 738 10.16 9.24 -7.62
CA ASN A 738 10.98 10.09 -8.47
C ASN A 738 11.14 11.53 -7.93
N PHE A 739 10.72 11.84 -6.68
CA PHE A 739 10.86 13.17 -6.08
C PHE A 739 12.31 13.65 -5.99
N TRP A 740 13.28 12.74 -5.95
CA TRP A 740 14.70 13.06 -5.96
C TRP A 740 15.12 13.82 -7.24
N TYR A 741 14.42 13.55 -8.34
CA TYR A 741 14.65 14.18 -9.63
C TYR A 741 13.90 15.53 -9.72
N TRP A 742 12.63 15.56 -9.27
CA TRP A 742 11.82 16.77 -9.29
C TRP A 742 10.86 16.83 -8.10
N PHE A 743 11.10 17.76 -7.19
CA PHE A 743 10.39 17.84 -5.90
C PHE A 743 8.85 17.89 -5.98
N PRO A 744 8.23 18.59 -6.95
CA PRO A 744 6.77 18.61 -7.07
C PRO A 744 6.11 17.23 -7.27
N TYR A 745 6.88 16.19 -7.63
CA TYR A 745 6.37 14.81 -7.67
C TYR A 745 5.97 14.26 -6.29
N VAL A 746 6.41 14.88 -5.21
CA VAL A 746 5.92 14.56 -3.85
C VAL A 746 4.39 14.65 -3.77
N ASN A 747 3.75 15.57 -4.48
CA ASN A 747 2.30 15.73 -4.46
C ASN A 747 1.53 14.51 -5.00
N PHE A 748 2.16 13.64 -5.80
CA PHE A 748 1.54 12.42 -6.30
C PHE A 748 1.26 11.37 -5.20
N ILE A 749 1.92 11.45 -4.03
CA ILE A 749 1.63 10.56 -2.89
C ILE A 749 0.16 10.65 -2.46
N ASN A 750 -0.50 11.78 -2.74
CA ASN A 750 -1.93 11.98 -2.46
C ASN A 750 -2.83 10.91 -3.09
N LEU A 751 -2.48 10.40 -4.27
CA LEU A 751 -3.20 9.32 -4.94
C LEU A 751 -3.13 7.99 -4.18
N SER A 752 -2.09 7.80 -3.38
CA SER A 752 -1.84 6.57 -2.63
C SER A 752 -2.51 6.57 -1.26
N PHE A 753 -2.98 7.72 -0.78
CA PHE A 753 -3.61 7.83 0.52
C PHE A 753 -5.04 7.27 0.55
N ALA A 754 -5.33 6.51 1.58
CA ALA A 754 -6.67 6.00 1.88
C ALA A 754 -7.01 6.22 3.35
N PRO A 755 -8.28 6.53 3.70
CA PRO A 755 -8.69 6.69 5.09
C PRO A 755 -8.56 5.38 5.88
N SER A 756 -8.12 5.48 7.14
CA SER A 756 -8.04 4.35 8.07
C SER A 756 -9.25 4.38 8.99
N ALA A 757 -10.41 4.00 8.45
CA ALA A 757 -11.67 4.00 9.19
C ALA A 757 -12.58 2.84 8.77
N LEU A 758 -13.44 2.43 9.68
CA LEU A 758 -14.64 1.68 9.39
C LEU A 758 -15.81 2.68 9.27
N ILE A 759 -16.47 2.68 8.14
CA ILE A 759 -17.51 3.64 7.78
C ILE A 759 -18.79 2.87 7.43
N GLY A 760 -19.72 2.84 8.32
CA GLY A 760 -21.05 2.26 8.08
C GLY A 760 -21.94 3.26 7.34
N ILE A 761 -22.63 2.83 6.28
CA ILE A 761 -23.48 3.67 5.44
C ILE A 761 -24.83 3.01 5.25
N ASP A 762 -25.89 3.79 5.30
CA ASP A 762 -27.25 3.34 5.02
C ASP A 762 -27.54 3.27 3.50
N GLN A 763 -28.74 2.82 3.15
CA GLN A 763 -29.23 2.76 1.76
C GLN A 763 -29.35 4.14 1.10
N THR A 764 -29.38 5.22 1.90
CA THR A 764 -29.49 6.61 1.44
C THR A 764 -28.14 7.30 1.33
N LEU A 765 -27.03 6.54 1.44
CA LEU A 765 -25.63 7.01 1.43
C LEU A 765 -25.30 7.98 2.58
N ARG A 766 -26.05 7.95 3.67
CA ARG A 766 -25.78 8.73 4.88
C ARG A 766 -25.05 7.87 5.91
N ILE A 767 -24.30 8.51 6.78
CA ILE A 767 -23.51 7.88 7.83
C ILE A 767 -24.32 7.93 9.15
N PRO A 768 -24.96 6.83 9.59
CA PRO A 768 -25.68 6.81 10.87
C PRO A 768 -24.69 6.82 12.03
N THR A 769 -24.80 7.79 12.93
CA THR A 769 -23.96 7.89 14.14
C THR A 769 -24.35 6.89 15.22
N ASP A 770 -25.55 6.35 15.15
CA ASP A 770 -26.08 5.35 16.11
C ASP A 770 -25.49 3.96 15.88
N PHE A 771 -24.86 3.70 14.72
CA PHE A 771 -24.13 2.45 14.51
C PHE A 771 -22.86 2.44 15.34
N SER A 772 -22.60 1.33 16.04
CA SER A 772 -21.40 1.14 16.84
C SER A 772 -20.87 -0.30 16.70
N PHE A 773 -19.59 -0.45 16.94
CA PHE A 773 -18.89 -1.73 16.86
C PHE A 773 -17.91 -1.87 18.02
N LYS A 774 -17.62 -3.12 18.38
CA LYS A 774 -16.72 -3.47 19.48
C LYS A 774 -15.33 -3.78 18.95
N ILE A 775 -14.32 -3.31 19.66
CA ILE A 775 -12.91 -3.63 19.38
C ILE A 775 -12.32 -4.33 20.60
N ASN A 776 -11.88 -5.59 20.43
CA ASN A 776 -11.36 -6.47 21.48
C ASN A 776 -9.87 -6.23 21.73
N THR A 777 -9.49 -4.98 22.01
CA THR A 777 -8.15 -4.58 22.43
C THR A 777 -8.25 -3.43 23.41
N LYS A 778 -7.16 -3.14 24.13
CA LYS A 778 -7.07 -1.93 24.93
C LYS A 778 -7.11 -0.71 24.02
N LYS A 779 -7.85 0.32 24.40
CA LYS A 779 -7.98 1.56 23.64
C LYS A 779 -6.62 2.24 23.46
N SER A 780 -5.82 2.32 24.53
CA SER A 780 -4.49 2.96 24.55
C SER A 780 -3.52 2.39 23.49
N THR A 781 -3.70 1.12 23.09
CA THR A 781 -2.80 0.46 22.11
C THR A 781 -2.84 1.12 20.72
N TYR A 782 -4.01 1.61 20.31
CA TYR A 782 -4.21 2.14 18.96
C TYR A 782 -4.82 3.54 18.92
N ASP A 783 -4.89 4.22 20.08
CA ASP A 783 -5.39 5.59 20.14
C ASP A 783 -4.46 6.58 19.43
N TYR A 784 -4.92 7.80 19.22
CA TYR A 784 -4.09 8.86 18.67
C TYR A 784 -2.90 9.17 19.60
N PRO A 785 -1.73 9.52 19.04
CA PRO A 785 -0.62 10.02 19.84
C PRO A 785 -1.05 11.25 20.64
N GLU A 786 -0.50 11.41 21.84
CA GLU A 786 -0.77 12.60 22.65
C GLU A 786 -0.37 13.89 21.90
N PRO A 787 -1.17 14.95 21.97
CA PRO A 787 -0.80 16.24 21.43
C PRO A 787 0.44 16.79 22.13
N ILE A 788 1.24 17.56 21.40
CA ILE A 788 2.44 18.19 21.94
C ILE A 788 2.03 19.22 22.98
N LYS A 789 2.55 19.10 24.20
CA LYS A 789 2.33 20.10 25.26
C LYS A 789 3.15 21.36 24.95
N GLN A 790 2.51 22.53 24.98
CA GLN A 790 3.26 23.79 24.96
C GLN A 790 4.05 23.89 26.27
N ASP A 791 5.38 23.97 26.18
CA ASP A 791 6.21 24.39 27.28
C ASP A 791 6.03 25.90 27.48
N ASP A 792 5.07 26.31 28.30
CA ASP A 792 4.85 27.73 28.67
C ASP A 792 6.06 28.40 29.32
N ASN A 793 7.10 27.61 29.61
CA ASN A 793 8.32 28.10 30.23
C ASN A 793 9.44 28.52 29.24
N LYS A 794 9.28 28.29 27.91
CA LYS A 794 10.37 28.68 26.97
C LYS A 794 10.39 30.17 26.59
N ASP A 795 9.32 30.91 26.83
CA ASP A 795 9.28 32.35 26.53
C ASP A 795 9.80 33.26 27.67
N LYS A 796 10.06 32.68 28.82
CA LYS A 796 10.88 33.39 29.82
C LYS A 796 12.37 33.05 29.62
N LYS A 797 12.98 33.53 28.54
CA LYS A 797 14.40 33.77 28.52
C LYS A 797 14.65 34.86 29.61
N GLU A 798 15.00 34.44 30.81
CA GLU A 798 15.71 35.32 31.73
C GLU A 798 16.92 35.80 30.95
N PHE A 799 16.87 37.06 30.52
CA PHE A 799 18.06 37.75 30.07
C PHE A 799 19.03 37.70 31.24
N GLU A 800 20.05 36.85 31.17
CA GLU A 800 21.20 36.96 32.09
C GLU A 800 21.67 38.43 32.02
N LYS A 801 21.44 39.14 33.10
CA LYS A 801 21.98 40.48 33.27
C LYS A 801 23.50 40.35 33.26
N VAL A 802 24.07 40.51 32.06
CA VAL A 802 25.52 40.63 31.91
C VAL A 802 25.90 41.92 32.63
N THR A 803 26.40 41.80 33.84
CA THR A 803 26.98 42.89 34.55
C THR A 803 28.31 43.24 33.91
N LEU A 804 28.32 44.29 33.12
CA LEU A 804 29.51 44.93 32.54
C LEU A 804 30.40 45.64 33.60
N SER A 805 30.75 44.93 34.66
CA SER A 805 31.63 45.48 35.69
C SER A 805 32.98 44.76 35.65
N THR A 806 34.03 45.54 35.38
CA THR A 806 35.44 45.12 35.30
C THR A 806 36.16 45.05 36.62
N THR A 807 35.52 45.35 37.77
CA THR A 807 36.14 45.34 39.06
C THR A 807 36.33 43.94 39.64
N ASN A 808 37.50 43.65 40.19
CA ASN A 808 37.89 42.37 40.82
C ASN A 808 36.90 41.90 41.90
N LYS A 809 36.20 42.83 42.54
CA LYS A 809 35.20 42.57 43.57
C LYS A 809 33.88 42.02 43.00
N ALA A 810 33.52 42.38 41.78
CA ALA A 810 32.35 41.80 41.06
C ALA A 810 32.64 40.43 40.51
N LYS A 811 33.91 40.17 40.05
CA LYS A 811 34.34 38.84 39.63
C LYS A 811 34.37 37.83 40.78
N ALA A 812 34.82 38.26 41.96
CA ALA A 812 34.81 37.40 43.17
C ALA A 812 33.37 37.08 43.64
N ARG A 813 32.42 38.03 43.53
CA ARG A 813 31.00 37.76 43.84
C ARG A 813 30.29 36.89 42.82
N ALA A 814 30.70 36.91 41.56
CA ALA A 814 30.19 36.03 40.54
C ALA A 814 30.72 34.58 40.70
N ALA A 815 32.01 34.43 41.07
CA ALA A 815 32.62 33.14 41.37
C ALA A 815 31.94 32.45 42.59
N VAL A 816 31.68 33.16 43.65
CA VAL A 816 30.97 32.62 44.83
C VAL A 816 29.53 32.24 44.54
N LYS A 817 28.88 32.83 43.51
CA LYS A 817 27.53 32.40 43.05
C LYS A 817 27.55 31.17 42.17
N ILE A 818 28.67 30.92 41.49
CA ILE A 818 28.84 29.69 40.67
C ILE A 818 29.11 28.50 41.59
N ASP A 819 30.00 28.67 42.58
CA ASP A 819 30.29 27.63 43.59
C ASP A 819 29.06 27.28 44.46
N ALA A 820 28.14 28.24 44.70
CA ALA A 820 26.90 28.00 45.42
C ALA A 820 25.81 27.31 44.54
N LYS A 821 25.95 27.33 43.22
CA LYS A 821 25.07 26.56 42.32
C LYS A 821 25.58 25.13 42.16
N ASP A 822 26.89 24.94 42.08
CA ASP A 822 27.50 23.62 41.99
C ASP A 822 27.34 22.80 43.28
N SER A 823 27.43 23.47 44.48
CA SER A 823 27.15 22.78 45.74
C SER A 823 25.67 22.42 45.95
N LYS A 824 24.72 23.08 45.28
CA LYS A 824 23.33 22.66 45.28
C LYS A 824 23.05 21.50 44.33
N MET A 825 23.86 21.30 43.27
CA MET A 825 23.75 20.13 42.40
C MET A 825 24.41 18.87 42.97
N GLU A 826 25.44 19.04 43.84
CA GLU A 826 26.03 17.87 44.54
C GLU A 826 25.19 17.41 45.76
N GLU A 827 24.37 18.27 46.37
CA GLU A 827 23.40 17.86 47.41
C GLU A 827 22.18 17.14 46.87
N GLU A 828 21.80 17.32 45.61
CA GLU A 828 20.73 16.52 44.98
C GLU A 828 21.14 15.08 44.57
N VAL A 829 22.44 14.79 44.45
CA VAL A 829 22.96 13.43 44.16
C VAL A 829 23.21 12.61 45.45
N ALA A 830 23.34 13.23 46.64
CA ALA A 830 23.50 12.51 47.90
C ALA A 830 22.18 12.20 48.63
N GLY A 831 21.04 12.62 48.11
CA GLY A 831 19.71 12.46 48.74
C GLY A 831 18.94 11.19 48.39
N THR A 832 19.53 10.23 47.66
CA THR A 832 18.82 9.03 47.16
C THR A 832 18.86 7.82 48.09
N SER A 833 19.09 7.99 49.40
CA SER A 833 19.06 6.90 50.39
C SER A 833 18.09 7.07 51.54
N GLN A 834 17.14 8.02 51.47
CA GLN A 834 16.07 8.18 52.51
C GLN A 834 14.66 8.38 51.92
N ALA A 835 14.35 7.82 50.75
CA ALA A 835 13.03 7.90 50.11
C ALA A 835 12.22 6.60 50.23
N GLU A 836 12.58 5.65 51.15
CA GLU A 836 11.79 4.43 51.36
C GLU A 836 10.60 4.59 52.32
N ASN A 837 10.24 5.78 52.81
CA ASN A 837 9.12 5.96 53.70
C ASN A 837 8.07 7.02 53.28
N LYS A 838 7.94 7.35 52.02
CA LYS A 838 6.86 8.22 51.49
C LYS A 838 6.07 7.63 50.33
N GLU A 839 6.27 6.37 49.98
CA GLU A 839 5.48 5.65 48.99
C GLU A 839 4.21 4.96 49.47
N LYS A 840 3.64 5.44 50.59
CA LYS A 840 2.36 4.94 51.08
C LYS A 840 1.22 5.95 51.09
N ALA A 841 1.17 6.86 50.15
CA ALA A 841 0.01 7.73 50.03
C ALA A 841 -0.17 8.32 48.63
N GLU A 842 -0.06 7.53 47.53
CA GLU A 842 -0.69 7.78 46.26
C GLU A 842 -0.73 6.47 45.45
N GLU A 843 -1.33 5.42 45.96
CA GLU A 843 -1.99 4.42 45.14
C GLU A 843 -3.21 5.11 44.50
N LYS A 844 -2.99 5.86 43.44
CA LYS A 844 -3.99 5.97 42.40
C LYS A 844 -4.17 4.57 41.89
N THR A 845 -5.31 3.97 42.22
CA THR A 845 -5.85 2.80 41.59
C THR A 845 -5.76 3.05 40.08
N GLU A 846 -4.73 2.48 39.43
CA GLU A 846 -4.73 2.30 37.99
C GLU A 846 -5.95 1.41 37.73
N GLU A 847 -7.09 2.01 37.40
CA GLU A 847 -8.22 1.32 36.81
C GLU A 847 -7.64 0.59 35.61
N LYS A 848 -7.52 -0.74 35.70
CA LYS A 848 -7.05 -1.59 34.62
C LYS A 848 -7.92 -1.30 33.42
N GLU A 849 -7.34 -0.66 32.41
CA GLU A 849 -8.01 -0.31 31.16
C GLU A 849 -8.74 -1.55 30.62
N PRO A 850 -10.02 -1.46 30.25
CA PRO A 850 -10.78 -2.60 29.76
C PRO A 850 -10.15 -3.19 28.49
N ASN A 851 -10.14 -4.51 28.37
CA ASN A 851 -9.58 -5.22 27.22
C ASN A 851 -10.45 -5.12 25.95
N SER A 852 -11.55 -4.39 26.00
CA SER A 852 -12.40 -4.11 24.85
C SER A 852 -13.11 -2.78 25.04
N TYR A 853 -13.40 -2.08 23.93
CA TYR A 853 -14.14 -0.83 23.92
C TYR A 853 -15.11 -0.77 22.75
N ILE A 854 -16.11 0.10 22.86
CA ILE A 854 -17.09 0.34 21.80
C ILE A 854 -16.71 1.63 21.10
N GLN A 855 -16.73 1.61 19.77
CA GLN A 855 -16.49 2.77 18.91
C GLN A 855 -17.74 3.10 18.10
N THR A 856 -18.04 4.39 17.99
CA THR A 856 -19.16 4.90 17.18
C THR A 856 -18.75 5.13 15.74
N ASN A 857 -19.72 5.13 14.85
CA ASN A 857 -19.51 5.36 13.42
C ASN A 857 -19.47 6.86 13.07
N PRO A 858 -18.52 7.33 12.23
CA PRO A 858 -17.39 6.61 11.68
C PRO A 858 -16.27 6.44 12.73
N GLY A 859 -15.61 5.29 12.74
CA GLY A 859 -14.56 4.98 13.69
C GLY A 859 -13.21 4.73 13.05
N ARG A 860 -12.13 5.31 13.62
CA ARG A 860 -10.77 5.02 13.20
C ARG A 860 -10.44 3.56 13.49
N VAL A 861 -10.02 2.83 12.46
CA VAL A 861 -9.57 1.43 12.55
C VAL A 861 -8.30 1.29 11.72
N LEU A 862 -7.23 0.80 12.33
CA LEU A 862 -5.98 0.52 11.64
C LEU A 862 -5.99 -0.89 11.04
N GLU A 863 -5.13 -1.14 10.07
CA GLU A 863 -5.00 -2.45 9.41
C GLU A 863 -4.79 -3.58 10.42
N LYS A 864 -3.92 -3.37 11.42
CA LYS A 864 -3.65 -4.32 12.52
C LYS A 864 -4.86 -4.58 13.41
N GLN A 865 -5.82 -3.64 13.48
CA GLN A 865 -7.02 -3.77 14.32
C GLN A 865 -8.13 -4.60 13.68
N LYS A 866 -8.12 -4.80 12.35
CA LYS A 866 -9.18 -5.54 11.64
C LYS A 866 -9.58 -6.86 12.31
N LYS A 867 -8.58 -7.63 12.76
CA LYS A 867 -8.81 -8.93 13.40
C LYS A 867 -9.53 -8.86 14.74
N TYR A 868 -9.51 -7.69 15.39
CA TYR A 868 -10.12 -7.47 16.71
C TYR A 868 -11.49 -6.78 16.65
N VAL A 869 -11.93 -6.37 15.46
CA VAL A 869 -13.24 -5.74 15.27
C VAL A 869 -14.34 -6.78 15.26
N GLU A 870 -15.39 -6.55 16.05
CA GLU A 870 -16.60 -7.37 16.10
C GLU A 870 -17.83 -6.47 15.99
N PHE A 871 -18.81 -6.90 15.21
CA PHE A 871 -20.08 -6.21 15.11
C PHE A 871 -21.00 -6.65 16.26
N ILE A 872 -21.72 -5.69 16.82
CA ILE A 872 -22.64 -5.95 17.95
C ILE A 872 -23.91 -6.59 17.39
N GLU A 873 -24.23 -7.78 17.86
CA GLU A 873 -25.48 -8.46 17.51
C GLU A 873 -26.70 -7.72 18.10
N ASN A 874 -27.84 -7.79 17.43
CA ASN A 874 -29.09 -7.14 17.83
C ASN A 874 -29.05 -5.60 17.88
N HIS A 875 -28.08 -4.97 17.18
CA HIS A 875 -28.08 -3.53 16.97
C HIS A 875 -29.07 -3.16 15.84
N ARG A 876 -29.63 -1.92 15.86
CA ARG A 876 -30.51 -1.42 14.80
C ARG A 876 -29.90 -1.57 13.40
N TYR A 877 -28.63 -1.21 13.28
CA TYR A 877 -27.88 -1.30 12.03
C TYR A 877 -27.01 -2.54 12.01
N GLN A 878 -27.19 -3.39 11.00
CA GLN A 878 -26.41 -4.60 10.81
C GLN A 878 -25.64 -4.56 9.49
N PRO A 879 -24.34 -4.87 9.47
CA PRO A 879 -23.58 -4.93 8.25
C PRO A 879 -24.10 -6.07 7.35
N ILE A 880 -24.18 -5.80 6.05
CA ILE A 880 -24.58 -6.80 5.07
C ILE A 880 -23.52 -7.89 4.96
N ILE A 881 -22.24 -7.51 5.08
CA ILE A 881 -21.08 -8.39 5.00
C ILE A 881 -20.34 -8.30 6.33
N LYS A 882 -20.44 -9.34 7.15
CA LYS A 882 -19.82 -9.40 8.48
C LYS A 882 -18.30 -9.58 8.42
N GLU A 883 -17.78 -10.10 7.33
CA GLU A 883 -16.35 -10.30 7.09
C GLU A 883 -15.63 -8.99 6.79
N ARG A 884 -16.35 -7.97 6.31
CA ARG A 884 -15.77 -6.67 5.97
C ARG A 884 -15.67 -5.77 7.20
N LYS A 885 -14.50 -5.72 7.80
CA LYS A 885 -14.21 -5.02 9.07
C LYS A 885 -13.47 -3.69 8.89
N PHE A 886 -13.42 -3.16 7.68
CA PHE A 886 -12.67 -1.96 7.32
C PHE A 886 -13.23 -1.28 6.07
N GLY A 887 -13.02 0.05 5.94
CA GLY A 887 -13.50 0.83 4.81
C GLY A 887 -15.01 1.05 4.85
N ILE A 888 -15.61 1.21 3.70
CA ILE A 888 -17.05 1.47 3.54
C ILE A 888 -17.81 0.15 3.64
N VAL A 889 -18.79 0.10 4.54
CA VAL A 889 -19.67 -1.06 4.78
C VAL A 889 -21.12 -0.61 4.73
N PHE A 890 -21.91 -1.22 3.86
CA PHE A 890 -23.34 -0.95 3.78
C PHE A 890 -24.08 -1.68 4.90
N LEU A 891 -25.05 -0.97 5.46
CA LEU A 891 -25.85 -1.41 6.62
C LEU A 891 -27.30 -1.65 6.22
N ASN A 892 -27.89 -2.69 6.81
CA ASN A 892 -29.32 -2.89 6.82
C ASN A 892 -29.92 -2.23 8.07
N ASP A 893 -30.91 -1.34 7.93
CA ASP A 893 -31.71 -0.82 9.02
C ASP A 893 -32.84 -1.81 9.34
N THR A 894 -32.86 -2.36 10.54
CA THR A 894 -33.89 -3.33 10.96
C THR A 894 -35.17 -2.66 11.48
N GLN A 895 -35.14 -1.35 11.76
CA GLN A 895 -36.27 -0.67 12.44
C GLN A 895 -37.03 0.34 11.57
N ASN A 896 -36.50 0.77 10.44
CA ASN A 896 -37.11 1.73 9.49
C ASN A 896 -37.81 2.96 10.15
N SER A 897 -37.23 3.44 11.28
CA SER A 897 -37.79 4.61 11.97
C SER A 897 -37.04 5.89 11.59
N ASP A 898 -37.74 7.00 11.47
CA ASP A 898 -37.22 8.32 11.08
C ASP A 898 -36.29 8.97 12.16
N ASP A 899 -36.12 8.34 13.32
CA ASP A 899 -35.36 8.85 14.47
C ASP A 899 -33.83 8.62 14.38
N ALA A 900 -33.28 8.37 13.19
CA ALA A 900 -31.86 8.18 13.02
C ALA A 900 -31.06 9.47 13.08
N SER A 901 -29.95 9.49 13.84
CA SER A 901 -28.99 10.59 13.81
C SER A 901 -27.90 10.31 12.77
N TYR A 902 -27.61 11.31 11.95
CA TYR A 902 -26.65 11.21 10.86
C TYR A 902 -25.51 12.20 11.03
N LEU A 903 -24.32 11.83 10.58
CA LEU A 903 -23.15 12.71 10.57
C LEU A 903 -23.45 13.99 9.74
N GLY A 904 -23.21 15.16 10.34
CA GLY A 904 -23.41 16.45 9.66
C GLY A 904 -24.84 16.96 9.62
N VAL A 905 -25.82 16.25 10.17
CA VAL A 905 -27.21 16.71 10.29
C VAL A 905 -27.46 17.04 11.76
N ALA A 906 -27.75 18.32 12.05
CA ALA A 906 -28.14 18.72 13.40
C ALA A 906 -29.47 18.01 13.78
N LYS A 907 -29.55 17.40 14.97
CA LYS A 907 -30.78 16.85 15.50
C LYS A 907 -31.82 17.95 15.54
N LYS A 908 -32.96 17.80 14.86
CA LYS A 908 -34.15 18.58 15.19
C LYS A 908 -34.49 18.26 16.65
N GLN A 909 -34.29 19.22 17.54
CA GLN A 909 -34.76 19.10 18.94
C GLN A 909 -36.26 18.81 18.89
N ALA A 910 -36.63 17.62 19.35
CA ALA A 910 -38.02 17.32 19.63
C ALA A 910 -38.50 18.38 20.64
N GLU A 911 -39.46 19.20 20.28
CA GLU A 911 -40.16 20.10 21.17
C GLU A 911 -40.74 19.25 22.32
N GLN A 912 -40.06 19.27 23.45
CA GLN A 912 -40.67 18.86 24.69
C GLN A 912 -41.77 19.89 24.96
N LYS A 913 -43.03 19.45 24.89
CA LYS A 913 -44.15 20.15 25.48
C LYS A 913 -43.86 20.30 26.97
N SER A 914 -43.32 21.45 27.35
CA SER A 914 -43.28 21.86 28.77
C SER A 914 -44.70 22.32 29.11
N GLU A 915 -45.30 21.70 30.10
CA GLU A 915 -46.51 22.15 30.79
C GLU A 915 -46.33 23.56 31.26
N MET A 916 -47.36 24.36 31.00
CA MET A 916 -47.51 25.76 31.45
C MET A 916 -47.44 25.88 32.96
N VAL A 917 -46.57 26.74 33.47
CA VAL A 917 -46.68 27.37 34.78
C VAL A 917 -46.79 28.89 34.54
N PRO A 918 -47.71 29.61 35.20
CA PRO A 918 -48.14 30.96 34.78
C PRO A 918 -47.15 32.05 35.17
N GLU A 919 -47.09 33.05 34.29
CA GLU A 919 -46.35 34.29 34.39
C GLU A 919 -46.52 35.05 35.69
N GLN A 920 -45.44 35.61 36.21
CA GLN A 920 -45.44 36.89 36.94
C GLN A 920 -44.57 37.87 36.22
N ALA A 921 -45.21 38.99 35.86
CA ALA A 921 -44.66 40.11 35.13
C ALA A 921 -43.59 40.86 35.89
N VAL A 922 -42.47 41.19 35.29
CA VAL A 922 -41.62 42.35 35.61
C VAL A 922 -40.96 42.88 34.33
N GLY A 923 -41.33 44.07 33.92
CA GLY A 923 -40.64 45.22 33.44
C GLY A 923 -39.70 45.12 32.22
N ASP A 924 -40.14 45.77 31.16
CA ASP A 924 -39.34 46.24 30.01
C ASP A 924 -38.04 46.94 30.40
N GLN A 925 -36.97 46.56 29.68
CA GLN A 925 -35.94 47.50 29.21
C GLN A 925 -35.41 46.98 27.87
N ASN A 926 -35.87 47.62 26.79
CA ASN A 926 -35.31 47.54 25.44
C ASN A 926 -33.96 48.26 25.46
N ASP A 927 -32.87 47.56 25.11
CA ASP A 927 -31.69 48.19 24.56
C ASP A 927 -31.55 47.66 23.13
N ASP A 928 -32.01 48.45 22.18
CA ASP A 928 -31.77 48.33 20.76
C ASP A 928 -30.29 48.58 20.48
N ILE A 929 -29.50 47.54 20.20
CA ILE A 929 -28.17 47.68 19.64
C ILE A 929 -28.35 47.86 18.12
N ALA A 930 -28.06 49.08 17.64
CA ALA A 930 -28.07 49.45 16.24
C ALA A 930 -26.99 48.60 15.47
N PRO A 931 -27.27 48.20 14.22
CA PRO A 931 -26.30 47.53 13.39
C PRO A 931 -25.11 48.45 13.09
N PRO A 932 -23.86 47.94 12.98
CA PRO A 932 -22.69 48.77 12.68
C PRO A 932 -22.85 49.45 11.31
N GLU A 933 -22.53 50.74 11.26
CA GLU A 933 -22.57 51.54 10.03
C GLU A 933 -21.52 51.05 9.03
N ASP A 934 -21.89 51.10 7.74
CA ASP A 934 -21.02 50.74 6.63
C ASP A 934 -19.80 51.64 6.57
N PHE A 935 -18.62 51.02 6.45
CA PHE A 935 -17.34 51.72 6.36
C PHE A 935 -17.25 52.43 5.01
N VAL A 936 -17.40 53.77 5.01
CA VAL A 936 -17.20 54.64 3.83
C VAL A 936 -15.71 54.95 3.72
N TYR A 937 -15.06 54.47 2.66
CA TYR A 937 -13.66 54.78 2.35
C TYR A 937 -13.58 56.18 1.74
N ASP A 938 -12.91 57.11 2.45
CA ASP A 938 -12.69 58.49 1.98
C ASP A 938 -11.35 58.54 1.22
N GLU A 939 -11.38 58.77 -0.09
CA GLU A 939 -10.23 58.77 -1.00
C GLU A 939 -9.33 60.05 -0.86
N ASN A 940 -9.54 60.92 0.09
CA ASN A 940 -8.87 62.22 0.19
C ASN A 940 -7.84 62.39 1.30
N GLN A 941 -7.29 61.27 1.88
CA GLN A 941 -6.15 61.34 2.80
C GLN A 941 -4.87 60.73 2.21
N GLN A 942 -4.46 61.18 1.03
CA GLN A 942 -3.04 61.19 0.64
C GLN A 942 -2.57 62.65 0.73
N LEU A 943 -1.64 62.89 1.62
CA LEU A 943 -0.68 63.95 1.77
C LEU A 943 -0.66 64.46 3.22
N LEU A 944 0.27 63.84 3.98
CA LEU A 944 1.17 64.48 4.93
C LEU A 944 1.68 63.49 5.97
N ASN A 945 2.98 63.24 5.84
CA ASN A 945 4.01 62.60 6.65
C ASN A 945 4.44 61.21 6.24
#